data_feacfceab731b53f88d469a06931e5f5
#
_entry.id   feacfceab731b53f88d469a06931e5f5
#
_cell.length_a   1.000
_cell.length_b   1.000
_cell.length_c   1.000
_cell.angle_alpha   90.00
_cell.angle_beta   90.00
_cell.angle_gamma   90.00
#
_symmetry.space_group_name_H-M   'P 1'
#
loop_
_entity.id
_entity.type
_entity.pdbx_description
1 polymer ?
#
loop_
_entity_poly.entity_id
_entity_poly.type
_entity_poly.pdbx_seq_one_letter_code
_entity_poly.pdbx_strand_id
1 'polypeptide(L)'
;MKNKIINFLFILVFILSYNVQANSTEFVFESEYIEFKNSGNIIEAKNGVKITSDNEIEITADESLYNKLTLELILKGNVVFIDVIRDIKIQSQEATYNKNTEKILAKGNVTTHMANNYILYAENLEYFKKDRIIQSKFKSTLIDKFSNEVITTNFKYSDSDKVFHGDNVEMMDKDKNYYFFKKSMINLNKDLLLAKDIEIKFAKNTFGNTDNNPRLKGNALSFNKNETIIKNGIFTSCKLNDTCPPWSLKSSEIKHDKNKKTIYYEDAVLQIYDNPVFYFPKFFHPDPTVKRQSGFLMPTMMSSNSGSSSLKLPYYKVLTENKDLTVSPRLYSNQDLLTQVEFRQKEKNYDNIVDFSVKKLDSSTKSHFFSNSMFDLSLNGFDNSQLEFNLEKTSSDTYLKTDKIEAYQSFSPSMLNTFLKFDANNEDLGVSIDFQAYEDLSAGKSKDKYQYVYPNFLISKTLDTLSNEYGSFNYQASGFQKKRDSNISEKSFRNDITFLSKPLFTKLGLKNNFNLLFKNANHDSKNSPIYEDKLTSKFYSSLILNSSLPLKKNTTKYESEFIPKLSLRLSPTRSQNLIDKKRRINITNVFSNNRLGLIQSLEGGQSITMGTEYNLNKKNGSKIFNMSFAQIYRDINEDRLPVKSKMNTKSSDVVGEIKFTPNNHLNFDYDFSLDNNLKTSNYNMAKSTISINNFITSFEFLEENNEIGTESYISNNSSYKFNNSNKLLYRERTNRKTNLKEFYNLVYQYENDCLVAAIEYNKDFYSDRELKPTEELFFSLTIVPFVNVGSPKISK
;
A
#
# COMPACT_ATOMS: atom_id res chain seq x y z
N MET A 1 -35.95 98.04 -27.09
CA MET A 1 -35.54 96.91 -27.94
C MET A 1 -34.11 96.97 -28.51
N LYS A 2 -33.32 98.06 -28.24
CA LYS A 2 -31.96 98.12 -28.76
C LYS A 2 -30.88 97.33 -28.00
N ASN A 3 -31.09 97.03 -26.72
CA ASN A 3 -30.06 96.32 -25.92
C ASN A 3 -30.08 94.75 -26.03
N LYS A 4 -31.12 94.16 -26.57
CA LYS A 4 -31.17 92.69 -26.78
C LYS A 4 -30.48 92.23 -28.06
N ILE A 5 -30.38 93.13 -29.07
CA ILE A 5 -29.72 92.80 -30.36
C ILE A 5 -28.18 92.82 -30.19
N ILE A 6 -27.64 93.70 -29.35
CA ILE A 6 -26.22 93.87 -29.10
C ILE A 6 -25.71 92.62 -28.28
N ASN A 7 -26.46 92.16 -27.30
CA ASN A 7 -26.07 90.91 -26.53
C ASN A 7 -26.20 89.68 -27.39
N PHE A 8 -27.09 89.62 -28.38
CA PHE A 8 -27.19 88.46 -29.28
C PHE A 8 -26.01 88.42 -30.30
N LEU A 9 -25.58 89.60 -30.73
CA LEU A 9 -24.39 89.64 -31.60
C LEU A 9 -23.09 89.38 -30.87
N PHE A 10 -22.97 89.70 -29.56
CA PHE A 10 -21.83 89.40 -28.77
C PHE A 10 -21.75 87.86 -28.45
N ILE A 11 -22.88 87.17 -28.22
CA ILE A 11 -22.95 85.72 -28.04
C ILE A 11 -22.67 85.05 -29.38
N LEU A 12 -23.09 85.50 -30.52
CA LEU A 12 -22.82 84.90 -31.82
C LEU A 12 -21.36 85.08 -32.23
N VAL A 13 -20.68 86.16 -31.88
CA VAL A 13 -19.25 86.37 -32.12
C VAL A 13 -18.41 85.51 -31.15
N PHE A 14 -18.88 85.21 -29.91
CA PHE A 14 -18.19 84.34 -28.98
C PHE A 14 -18.34 82.82 -29.34
N ILE A 15 -19.39 82.46 -30.02
CA ILE A 15 -19.62 81.12 -30.55
C ILE A 15 -18.80 80.87 -31.83
N LEU A 16 -18.48 81.91 -32.60
CA LEU A 16 -17.66 81.79 -33.78
C LEU A 16 -16.16 81.90 -33.54
N SER A 17 -15.69 82.12 -32.29
CA SER A 17 -14.28 82.11 -31.91
C SER A 17 -13.82 80.88 -31.17
N TYR A 18 -14.66 79.87 -31.08
CA TYR A 18 -14.12 78.56 -30.73
C TYR A 18 -13.38 78.01 -31.94
N ASN A 19 -12.13 78.36 -32.07
CA ASN A 19 -11.15 77.53 -32.81
C ASN A 19 -11.12 76.20 -32.19
N VAL A 20 -11.81 75.28 -32.83
CA VAL A 20 -11.44 73.82 -32.61
C VAL A 20 -10.02 73.67 -33.16
N GLN A 21 -9.02 73.86 -32.32
CA GLN A 21 -7.72 73.33 -32.59
C GLN A 21 -7.91 71.79 -32.66
N ALA A 22 -8.04 71.28 -33.89
CA ALA A 22 -7.72 69.94 -34.17
C ALA A 22 -6.22 69.79 -33.85
N ASN A 23 -5.90 69.32 -32.65
CA ASN A 23 -4.54 68.88 -32.35
C ASN A 23 -4.23 67.73 -33.31
N SER A 24 -3.67 68.01 -34.47
CA SER A 24 -3.05 67.05 -35.32
C SER A 24 -1.74 66.75 -34.69
N THR A 25 -1.71 65.64 -33.92
CA THR A 25 -0.51 65.11 -33.37
C THR A 25 0.50 64.78 -34.49
N GLU A 26 1.52 65.60 -34.66
CA GLU A 26 2.54 65.41 -35.72
C GLU A 26 3.56 64.38 -35.22
N PHE A 27 4.06 63.49 -36.12
CA PHE A 27 5.22 62.65 -35.84
C PHE A 27 6.48 63.51 -35.87
N VAL A 28 7.30 63.38 -34.87
CA VAL A 28 8.67 63.93 -34.86
C VAL A 28 9.62 62.82 -35.26
N PHE A 29 10.41 63.06 -36.33
CA PHE A 29 11.39 62.15 -36.88
C PHE A 29 12.81 62.60 -36.50
N GLU A 30 13.59 61.69 -35.93
CA GLU A 30 15.01 61.84 -35.71
C GLU A 30 15.76 60.69 -36.44
N SER A 31 16.69 61.04 -37.36
CA SER A 31 17.46 60.04 -38.11
C SER A 31 18.68 60.70 -38.74
N GLU A 32 19.74 59.93 -39.06
CA GLU A 32 20.90 60.41 -39.76
C GLU A 32 20.61 60.88 -41.21
N TYR A 33 19.60 60.27 -41.85
CA TYR A 33 19.19 60.61 -43.23
C TYR A 33 17.69 60.75 -43.34
N ILE A 34 17.16 61.88 -43.75
CA ILE A 34 15.76 62.14 -44.00
C ILE A 34 15.58 62.73 -45.39
N GLU A 35 14.73 62.11 -46.21
CA GLU A 35 14.42 62.57 -47.57
C GLU A 35 12.91 62.86 -47.73
N PHE A 36 12.55 63.97 -48.34
CA PHE A 36 11.16 64.33 -48.65
C PHE A 36 10.86 64.13 -50.15
N LYS A 37 9.91 63.25 -50.47
CA LYS A 37 9.51 62.86 -51.81
C LYS A 37 8.07 63.29 -52.07
N ASN A 38 7.67 63.43 -53.40
CA ASN A 38 6.32 63.81 -53.83
C ASN A 38 5.84 65.05 -53.16
N SER A 39 6.61 66.14 -53.33
CA SER A 39 6.25 67.51 -52.79
C SER A 39 6.08 67.51 -51.28
N GLY A 40 6.75 66.65 -50.57
CA GLY A 40 6.72 66.59 -49.12
C GLY A 40 5.64 65.65 -48.52
N ASN A 41 4.91 64.97 -49.40
CA ASN A 41 3.86 63.97 -48.93
C ASN A 41 4.45 62.64 -48.50
N ILE A 42 5.64 62.33 -48.87
CA ILE A 42 6.31 61.12 -48.42
C ILE A 42 7.61 61.54 -47.70
N ILE A 43 7.81 60.95 -46.45
CA ILE A 43 9.01 61.14 -45.66
C ILE A 43 9.72 59.75 -45.61
N GLU A 44 10.90 59.67 -46.12
CA GLU A 44 11.75 58.50 -45.99
C GLU A 44 12.90 58.85 -45.04
N ALA A 45 13.10 58.01 -44.01
CA ALA A 45 14.24 58.15 -43.09
C ALA A 45 15.00 56.82 -42.97
N LYS A 46 16.32 56.87 -42.85
CA LYS A 46 17.28 55.75 -42.89
C LYS A 46 18.42 55.92 -41.90
N ASN A 47 19.10 54.83 -41.61
CA ASN A 47 20.28 54.75 -40.72
C ASN A 47 19.95 55.05 -39.26
N GLY A 48 18.96 54.31 -38.70
CA GLY A 48 18.53 54.46 -37.31
C GLY A 48 17.50 55.61 -37.16
N VAL A 49 16.24 55.25 -37.20
CA VAL A 49 15.10 56.16 -37.12
C VAL A 49 14.47 56.10 -35.75
N LYS A 50 14.28 57.25 -35.13
CA LYS A 50 13.42 57.41 -33.94
C LYS A 50 12.27 58.29 -34.29
N ILE A 51 11.06 57.84 -33.96
CA ILE A 51 9.79 58.56 -34.22
C ILE A 51 9.03 58.66 -32.91
N THR A 52 8.62 59.86 -32.55
CA THR A 52 7.80 60.11 -31.35
C THR A 52 6.52 60.83 -31.71
N SER A 53 5.44 60.59 -30.96
CA SER A 53 4.16 61.26 -31.09
C SER A 53 3.57 61.53 -29.71
N ASP A 54 3.40 62.78 -29.34
CA ASP A 54 2.71 63.32 -28.14
C ASP A 54 3.06 62.63 -26.80
N ASN A 55 4.31 62.17 -26.62
CA ASN A 55 4.76 61.41 -25.48
C ASN A 55 4.00 60.08 -25.22
N GLU A 56 3.15 59.65 -26.17
CA GLU A 56 2.40 58.39 -26.05
C GLU A 56 3.03 57.24 -26.76
N ILE A 57 3.75 57.51 -27.87
CA ILE A 57 4.32 56.48 -28.75
C ILE A 57 5.78 56.82 -28.98
N GLU A 58 6.62 55.82 -28.82
CA GLU A 58 8.00 55.81 -29.29
C GLU A 58 8.22 54.68 -30.28
N ILE A 59 8.83 54.95 -31.42
CA ILE A 59 9.12 53.94 -32.44
C ILE A 59 10.59 54.09 -32.82
N THR A 60 11.33 52.99 -32.92
CA THR A 60 12.63 52.95 -33.51
C THR A 60 12.69 51.90 -34.63
N ALA A 61 13.41 52.16 -35.68
CA ALA A 61 13.62 51.23 -36.79
C ALA A 61 14.91 51.58 -37.55
N ASP A 62 15.39 50.71 -38.42
CA ASP A 62 16.56 50.99 -39.28
C ASP A 62 16.13 51.94 -40.41
N GLU A 63 14.92 51.72 -40.98
CA GLU A 63 14.34 52.51 -42.04
C GLU A 63 12.83 52.78 -41.78
N SER A 64 12.37 53.97 -42.24
CA SER A 64 10.93 54.31 -42.22
C SER A 64 10.49 54.99 -43.48
N LEU A 65 9.25 54.76 -43.89
CA LEU A 65 8.55 55.45 -44.97
C LEU A 65 7.17 55.91 -44.44
N TYR A 66 6.98 57.19 -44.33
CA TYR A 66 5.69 57.79 -43.93
C TYR A 66 4.99 58.48 -45.09
N ASN A 67 3.77 58.08 -45.37
CA ASN A 67 2.91 58.71 -46.37
C ASN A 67 1.84 59.62 -45.67
N LYS A 68 1.97 60.90 -45.79
CA LYS A 68 1.05 61.91 -45.17
C LYS A 68 -0.37 61.84 -45.69
N LEU A 69 -0.58 61.36 -46.94
CA LEU A 69 -1.92 61.29 -47.54
C LEU A 69 -2.70 60.07 -47.01
N THR A 70 -2.04 58.94 -46.86
CA THR A 70 -2.66 57.72 -46.32
C THR A 70 -2.53 57.61 -44.83
N LEU A 71 -1.72 58.45 -44.17
CA LEU A 71 -1.35 58.41 -42.77
C LEU A 71 -0.74 57.08 -42.36
N GLU A 72 -0.02 56.43 -43.27
CA GLU A 72 0.60 55.14 -43.09
C GLU A 72 2.13 55.29 -42.97
N LEU A 73 2.65 54.64 -41.89
CA LEU A 73 4.08 54.57 -41.57
C LEU A 73 4.53 53.12 -41.73
N ILE A 74 5.43 52.87 -42.68
CA ILE A 74 6.07 51.58 -42.92
C ILE A 74 7.45 51.61 -42.29
N LEU A 75 7.76 50.60 -41.48
CA LEU A 75 8.99 50.48 -40.72
C LEU A 75 9.70 49.17 -41.08
N LYS A 76 11.01 49.19 -41.24
CA LYS A 76 11.82 48.04 -41.58
C LYS A 76 13.11 48.01 -40.76
N GLY A 77 13.52 46.80 -40.39
CA GLY A 77 14.72 46.50 -39.64
C GLY A 77 14.64 46.91 -38.18
N ASN A 78 14.88 45.95 -37.29
CA ASN A 78 14.96 46.17 -35.85
C ASN A 78 13.86 47.05 -35.25
N VAL A 79 12.62 46.89 -35.75
CA VAL A 79 11.51 47.75 -35.35
C VAL A 79 11.16 47.52 -33.88
N VAL A 80 11.13 48.61 -33.10
CA VAL A 80 10.64 48.61 -31.71
C VAL A 80 9.55 49.66 -31.61
N PHE A 81 8.34 49.25 -31.27
CA PHE A 81 7.21 50.15 -31.00
C PHE A 81 6.89 50.10 -29.50
N ILE A 82 6.75 51.24 -28.87
CA ILE A 82 6.44 51.38 -27.46
C ILE A 82 5.20 52.25 -27.29
N ASP A 83 4.15 51.71 -26.68
CA ASP A 83 3.03 52.45 -26.11
C ASP A 83 3.38 52.76 -24.65
N VAL A 84 3.82 53.98 -24.39
CA VAL A 84 4.35 54.41 -23.09
C VAL A 84 3.25 54.40 -22.02
N ILE A 85 2.02 54.80 -22.39
CA ILE A 85 0.89 54.89 -21.46
C ILE A 85 0.44 53.49 -20.98
N ARG A 86 0.55 52.48 -21.85
CA ARG A 86 0.04 51.12 -21.56
C ARG A 86 1.12 50.10 -21.23
N ASP A 87 2.37 50.53 -21.23
CA ASP A 87 3.54 49.67 -21.00
C ASP A 87 3.53 48.44 -21.94
N ILE A 88 3.31 48.72 -23.26
CA ILE A 88 3.33 47.70 -24.29
C ILE A 88 4.53 47.99 -25.19
N LYS A 89 5.44 46.99 -25.30
CA LYS A 89 6.59 47.07 -26.20
C LYS A 89 6.50 45.94 -27.22
N ILE A 90 6.47 46.30 -28.51
CA ILE A 90 6.41 45.35 -29.63
C ILE A 90 7.73 45.46 -30.40
N GLN A 91 8.40 44.34 -30.61
CA GLN A 91 9.63 44.22 -31.40
C GLN A 91 9.32 43.34 -32.60
N SER A 92 9.80 43.72 -33.81
CA SER A 92 9.58 42.97 -35.05
C SER A 92 10.63 43.27 -36.09
N GLN A 93 10.66 42.53 -37.19
CA GLN A 93 11.50 42.83 -38.34
C GLN A 93 10.88 43.93 -39.20
N GLU A 94 9.56 43.94 -39.36
CA GLU A 94 8.81 44.93 -40.09
C GLU A 94 7.58 45.32 -39.31
N ALA A 95 7.14 46.59 -39.45
CA ALA A 95 5.83 47.00 -38.95
C ALA A 95 5.19 48.07 -39.85
N THR A 96 3.87 48.09 -39.89
CA THR A 96 3.11 49.12 -40.52
C THR A 96 2.18 49.74 -39.47
N TYR A 97 2.28 51.06 -39.26
CA TYR A 97 1.38 51.80 -38.36
C TYR A 97 0.53 52.75 -39.17
N ASN A 98 -0.79 52.64 -39.04
CA ASN A 98 -1.74 53.56 -39.64
C ASN A 98 -2.25 54.50 -38.56
N LYS A 99 -1.95 55.80 -38.71
CA LYS A 99 -2.25 56.83 -37.71
C LYS A 99 -3.76 57.08 -37.55
N ASN A 100 -4.55 56.95 -38.64
CA ASN A 100 -5.99 57.20 -38.63
C ASN A 100 -6.76 56.11 -37.85
N THR A 101 -6.35 54.86 -38.02
CA THR A 101 -6.97 53.72 -37.34
C THR A 101 -6.25 53.33 -36.03
N GLU A 102 -5.11 53.94 -35.76
CA GLU A 102 -4.21 53.61 -34.65
C GLU A 102 -3.88 52.10 -34.59
N LYS A 103 -3.73 51.51 -35.77
CA LYS A 103 -3.44 50.07 -35.93
C LYS A 103 -1.99 49.87 -36.29
N ILE A 104 -1.36 48.93 -35.55
CA ILE A 104 -0.03 48.41 -35.85
C ILE A 104 -0.16 46.98 -36.37
N LEU A 105 0.49 46.69 -37.48
CA LEU A 105 0.71 45.37 -38.01
C LEU A 105 2.20 45.09 -37.96
N ALA A 106 2.64 44.28 -37.01
CA ALA A 106 4.02 43.83 -36.85
C ALA A 106 4.20 42.46 -37.50
N LYS A 107 5.33 42.22 -38.18
CA LYS A 107 5.66 41.01 -38.91
C LYS A 107 7.13 40.62 -38.68
N GLY A 108 7.37 39.29 -38.69
CA GLY A 108 8.69 38.67 -38.58
C GLY A 108 9.20 38.66 -37.15
N ASN A 109 9.15 37.47 -36.53
CA ASN A 109 9.64 37.19 -35.18
C ASN A 109 9.20 38.23 -34.13
N VAL A 110 7.90 38.45 -34.07
CA VAL A 110 7.32 39.48 -33.19
C VAL A 110 7.45 39.05 -31.74
N THR A 111 8.04 39.91 -30.91
CA THR A 111 8.07 39.78 -29.45
C THR A 111 7.33 40.97 -28.85
N THR A 112 6.34 40.67 -28.01
CA THR A 112 5.54 41.72 -27.36
C THR A 112 5.63 41.56 -25.85
N HIS A 113 6.14 42.60 -25.19
CA HIS A 113 6.10 42.72 -23.74
C HIS A 113 4.85 43.48 -23.34
N MET A 114 4.09 42.90 -22.44
CA MET A 114 2.85 43.49 -21.93
C MET A 114 2.97 43.76 -20.43
N ALA A 115 2.14 44.66 -19.91
CA ALA A 115 2.04 44.90 -18.46
C ALA A 115 1.96 43.60 -17.67
N ASN A 116 2.50 43.59 -16.43
CA ASN A 116 2.54 42.43 -15.52
C ASN A 116 3.46 41.28 -15.97
N ASN A 117 4.53 41.56 -16.74
CA ASN A 117 5.55 40.58 -17.16
C ASN A 117 5.00 39.43 -18.04
N TYR A 118 4.01 39.68 -18.88
CA TYR A 118 3.60 38.77 -19.94
C TYR A 118 4.46 39.02 -21.20
N ILE A 119 4.97 37.95 -21.80
CA ILE A 119 5.72 38.01 -23.05
C ILE A 119 5.02 37.15 -24.09
N LEU A 120 4.71 37.76 -25.24
CA LEU A 120 4.06 37.08 -26.36
C LEU A 120 5.03 37.01 -27.54
N TYR A 121 5.23 35.82 -28.08
CA TYR A 121 5.94 35.55 -29.30
C TYR A 121 4.94 35.17 -30.39
N ALA A 122 5.07 35.77 -31.55
CA ALA A 122 4.21 35.48 -32.69
C ALA A 122 4.96 35.77 -34.02
N GLU A 123 4.53 35.15 -35.11
CA GLU A 123 5.08 35.46 -36.44
C GLU A 123 4.59 36.80 -36.92
N ASN A 124 3.29 37.07 -36.72
CA ASN A 124 2.66 38.35 -37.05
C ASN A 124 1.70 38.73 -35.91
N LEU A 125 1.56 40.06 -35.70
CA LEU A 125 0.72 40.61 -34.63
C LEU A 125 0.04 41.88 -35.08
N GLU A 126 -1.20 42.02 -34.72
CA GLU A 126 -1.99 43.24 -34.87
C GLU A 126 -2.26 43.84 -33.49
N TYR A 127 -1.92 45.13 -33.31
CA TYR A 127 -2.29 45.91 -32.13
C TYR A 127 -3.16 47.08 -32.54
N PHE A 128 -4.42 47.10 -32.04
CA PHE A 128 -5.39 48.19 -32.22
C PHE A 128 -5.30 49.06 -30.95
N LYS A 129 -4.52 50.14 -31.02
CA LYS A 129 -4.27 51.00 -29.86
C LYS A 129 -5.56 51.62 -29.33
N LYS A 130 -6.45 52.12 -30.24
CA LYS A 130 -7.75 52.72 -29.91
C LYS A 130 -8.65 51.74 -29.15
N ASP A 131 -8.77 50.51 -29.63
CA ASP A 131 -9.65 49.50 -29.06
C ASP A 131 -8.98 48.72 -27.91
N ARG A 132 -7.67 48.91 -27.70
CA ARG A 132 -6.84 48.20 -26.71
C ARG A 132 -6.85 46.69 -26.94
N ILE A 133 -6.75 46.26 -28.22
CA ILE A 133 -6.79 44.86 -28.59
C ILE A 133 -5.44 44.45 -29.21
N ILE A 134 -4.86 43.38 -28.71
CA ILE A 134 -3.71 42.68 -29.30
C ILE A 134 -4.21 41.36 -29.84
N GLN A 135 -3.95 41.05 -31.10
CA GLN A 135 -4.36 39.78 -31.70
C GLN A 135 -3.34 39.23 -32.69
N SER A 136 -3.38 37.91 -32.83
CA SER A 136 -2.63 37.17 -33.87
C SER A 136 -3.47 36.01 -34.35
N LYS A 137 -3.56 35.81 -35.66
CA LYS A 137 -4.25 34.64 -36.26
C LYS A 137 -3.34 33.42 -36.37
N PHE A 138 -2.03 33.62 -36.19
CA PHE A 138 -1.02 32.62 -36.32
C PHE A 138 -0.71 31.95 -34.97
N LYS A 139 0.06 30.85 -35.01
CA LYS A 139 0.58 30.22 -33.79
C LYS A 139 1.35 31.23 -32.97
N SER A 140 0.99 31.38 -31.72
CA SER A 140 1.58 32.33 -30.78
C SER A 140 1.92 31.62 -29.48
N THR A 141 3.03 32.02 -28.85
CA THR A 141 3.46 31.49 -27.55
C THR A 141 3.43 32.61 -26.53
N LEU A 142 2.62 32.45 -25.49
CA LEU A 142 2.53 33.38 -24.37
C LEU A 142 3.28 32.80 -23.18
N ILE A 143 4.17 33.59 -22.60
CA ILE A 143 4.81 33.27 -21.32
C ILE A 143 4.16 34.14 -20.24
N ASP A 144 3.62 33.50 -19.22
CA ASP A 144 2.99 34.20 -18.11
C ASP A 144 4.00 34.66 -17.04
N LYS A 145 3.54 35.43 -16.08
CA LYS A 145 4.35 35.92 -14.94
C LYS A 145 4.94 34.78 -14.05
N PHE A 146 4.50 33.53 -14.20
CA PHE A 146 4.98 32.36 -13.47
C PHE A 146 5.88 31.46 -14.33
N SER A 147 6.23 31.93 -15.53
CA SER A 147 7.00 31.19 -16.55
C SER A 147 6.28 29.96 -17.11
N ASN A 148 4.95 29.91 -17.04
CA ASN A 148 4.17 28.89 -17.74
C ASN A 148 4.11 29.28 -19.22
N GLU A 149 4.30 28.30 -20.09
CA GLU A 149 4.22 28.46 -21.54
C GLU A 149 2.82 28.06 -22.02
N VAL A 150 2.18 28.95 -22.75
CA VAL A 150 0.86 28.76 -23.36
C VAL A 150 0.99 28.95 -24.86
N ILE A 151 0.75 27.91 -25.62
CA ILE A 151 0.75 27.94 -27.10
C ILE A 151 -0.70 28.03 -27.56
N THR A 152 -0.99 28.91 -28.51
CA THR A 152 -2.36 29.13 -29.00
C THR A 152 -2.38 29.57 -30.46
N THR A 153 -3.50 29.40 -31.09
CA THR A 153 -3.85 30.00 -32.38
C THR A 153 -5.01 30.98 -32.22
N ASN A 154 -5.21 31.90 -33.16
CA ASN A 154 -6.27 32.92 -33.08
C ASN A 154 -6.31 33.64 -31.73
N PHE A 155 -5.13 34.06 -31.28
CA PHE A 155 -4.98 34.80 -30.04
C PHE A 155 -5.64 36.16 -30.12
N LYS A 156 -6.42 36.54 -29.12
CA LYS A 156 -6.98 37.92 -28.97
C LYS A 156 -6.96 38.27 -27.48
N TYR A 157 -6.33 39.38 -27.16
CA TYR A 157 -6.29 39.95 -25.81
C TYR A 157 -6.93 41.34 -25.84
N SER A 158 -7.92 41.57 -24.99
CA SER A 158 -8.52 42.89 -24.75
C SER A 158 -7.94 43.44 -23.44
N ASP A 159 -7.17 44.53 -23.55
CA ASP A 159 -6.56 45.15 -22.37
C ASP A 159 -7.59 45.92 -21.54
N SER A 160 -8.67 46.41 -22.14
CA SER A 160 -9.76 47.12 -21.45
C SER A 160 -10.49 46.17 -20.48
N ASP A 161 -10.80 44.96 -20.92
CA ASP A 161 -11.57 43.97 -20.16
C ASP A 161 -10.71 42.98 -19.43
N LYS A 162 -9.40 42.99 -19.72
CA LYS A 162 -8.43 42.01 -19.25
C LYS A 162 -8.85 40.56 -19.59
N VAL A 163 -9.38 40.40 -20.82
CA VAL A 163 -9.86 39.10 -21.32
C VAL A 163 -8.98 38.61 -22.45
N PHE A 164 -8.56 37.38 -22.30
CA PHE A 164 -7.82 36.62 -23.30
C PHE A 164 -8.74 35.59 -23.95
N HIS A 165 -8.70 35.49 -25.28
CA HIS A 165 -9.29 34.42 -26.08
C HIS A 165 -8.22 33.69 -26.87
N GLY A 166 -8.34 32.37 -27.00
CA GLY A 166 -7.44 31.52 -27.79
C GLY A 166 -8.13 30.29 -28.31
N ASP A 167 -7.73 29.88 -29.51
CA ASP A 167 -8.10 28.59 -30.10
C ASP A 167 -6.93 27.62 -30.03
N ASN A 168 -7.21 26.32 -29.91
CA ASN A 168 -6.22 25.24 -29.81
C ASN A 168 -5.12 25.56 -28.78
N VAL A 169 -5.56 25.88 -27.57
CA VAL A 169 -4.67 26.28 -26.48
C VAL A 169 -4.04 25.06 -25.87
N GLU A 170 -2.71 25.02 -25.88
CA GLU A 170 -1.87 24.01 -25.22
C GLU A 170 -1.09 24.69 -24.09
N MET A 171 -1.11 24.08 -22.92
CA MET A 171 -0.40 24.59 -21.75
C MET A 171 0.17 23.45 -20.94
N MET A 172 1.37 23.65 -20.41
CA MET A 172 1.97 22.77 -19.42
C MET A 172 2.19 23.55 -18.13
N ASP A 173 1.69 23.00 -17.00
CA ASP A 173 1.93 23.61 -15.70
C ASP A 173 3.27 23.16 -15.08
N LYS A 174 3.62 23.78 -13.95
CA LYS A 174 4.85 23.46 -13.18
C LYS A 174 4.92 22.01 -12.70
N ASP A 175 3.77 21.37 -12.55
CA ASP A 175 3.65 19.97 -12.11
C ASP A 175 3.68 19.00 -13.30
N LYS A 176 3.94 19.52 -14.52
CA LYS A 176 4.00 18.79 -15.80
C LYS A 176 2.65 18.18 -16.22
N ASN A 177 1.55 18.74 -15.77
CA ASN A 177 0.24 18.43 -16.32
C ASN A 177 0.09 19.16 -17.65
N TYR A 178 -0.41 18.44 -18.67
CA TYR A 178 -0.68 18.98 -20.00
C TYR A 178 -2.16 19.26 -20.16
N TYR A 179 -2.48 20.44 -20.65
CA TYR A 179 -3.85 20.93 -20.89
C TYR A 179 -4.01 21.26 -22.36
N PHE A 180 -5.07 20.79 -22.94
CA PHE A 180 -5.50 21.18 -24.28
C PHE A 180 -6.94 21.68 -24.25
N PHE A 181 -7.20 22.85 -24.86
CA PHE A 181 -8.52 23.43 -25.00
C PHE A 181 -8.75 23.85 -26.45
N LYS A 182 -9.79 23.38 -27.08
CA LYS A 182 -10.12 23.78 -28.47
C LYS A 182 -10.46 25.25 -28.56
N LYS A 183 -11.15 25.77 -27.53
CA LYS A 183 -11.39 27.22 -27.35
C LYS A 183 -11.28 27.56 -25.89
N SER A 184 -10.69 28.72 -25.61
CA SER A 184 -10.61 29.23 -24.24
C SER A 184 -10.85 30.72 -24.15
N MET A 185 -11.33 31.15 -22.98
CA MET A 185 -11.48 32.52 -22.56
C MET A 185 -10.97 32.66 -21.13
N ILE A 186 -10.02 33.54 -20.90
CA ILE A 186 -9.48 33.83 -19.57
C ILE A 186 -9.81 35.28 -19.22
N ASN A 187 -10.51 35.49 -18.13
CA ASN A 187 -10.74 36.80 -17.55
C ASN A 187 -9.81 37.01 -16.36
N LEU A 188 -8.78 37.81 -16.53
CA LEU A 188 -7.74 38.06 -15.52
C LEU A 188 -8.25 38.84 -14.30
N ASN A 189 -9.28 39.68 -14.46
CA ASN A 189 -9.88 40.44 -13.36
C ASN A 189 -10.72 39.54 -12.43
N LYS A 190 -11.28 38.46 -12.96
CA LYS A 190 -12.15 37.53 -12.23
C LYS A 190 -11.46 36.25 -11.87
N ASP A 191 -10.19 36.08 -12.24
CA ASP A 191 -9.45 34.78 -12.12
C ASP A 191 -10.29 33.61 -12.68
N LEU A 192 -10.96 33.83 -13.83
CA LEU A 192 -11.88 32.86 -14.41
C LEU A 192 -11.36 32.36 -15.77
N LEU A 193 -11.17 31.07 -15.90
CA LEU A 193 -10.94 30.39 -17.18
C LEU A 193 -12.22 29.63 -17.57
N LEU A 194 -12.71 29.88 -18.76
CA LEU A 194 -13.73 29.09 -19.43
C LEU A 194 -13.11 28.44 -20.66
N ALA A 195 -13.36 27.14 -20.84
CA ALA A 195 -12.84 26.41 -21.99
C ALA A 195 -13.88 25.44 -22.55
N LYS A 196 -13.71 25.08 -23.81
CA LYS A 196 -14.56 24.13 -24.53
C LYS A 196 -13.71 23.06 -25.19
N ASP A 197 -14.25 21.82 -25.23
CA ASP A 197 -13.62 20.64 -25.78
C ASP A 197 -12.21 20.44 -25.17
N ILE A 198 -12.20 20.01 -23.93
CA ILE A 198 -11.00 19.94 -23.09
C ILE A 198 -10.37 18.55 -23.05
N GLU A 199 -9.06 18.50 -23.00
CA GLU A 199 -8.29 17.32 -22.67
C GLU A 199 -7.19 17.69 -21.65
N ILE A 200 -7.16 16.98 -20.52
CA ILE A 200 -6.17 17.15 -19.47
C ILE A 200 -5.43 15.83 -19.32
N LYS A 201 -4.09 15.86 -19.43
CA LYS A 201 -3.22 14.73 -19.13
C LYS A 201 -2.42 15.08 -17.88
N PHE A 202 -2.67 14.35 -16.82
CA PHE A 202 -1.96 14.55 -15.57
C PHE A 202 -0.55 13.92 -15.64
N ALA A 203 0.36 14.49 -14.87
CA ALA A 203 1.72 13.97 -14.76
C ALA A 203 1.71 12.51 -14.26
N LYS A 204 2.70 11.74 -14.69
CA LYS A 204 2.91 10.38 -14.16
C LYS A 204 3.07 10.45 -12.64
N ASN A 205 2.58 9.44 -11.96
CA ASN A 205 2.59 9.35 -10.49
C ASN A 205 1.69 10.32 -9.72
N THR A 206 0.87 11.14 -10.38
CA THR A 206 -0.12 12.00 -9.69
C THR A 206 -1.02 11.22 -8.72
N PHE A 207 -1.31 9.97 -9.07
CA PHE A 207 -2.13 9.04 -8.26
C PHE A 207 -1.32 7.88 -7.65
N GLY A 208 0.00 8.03 -7.45
CA GLY A 208 0.84 7.06 -6.76
C GLY A 208 1.26 5.83 -7.59
N ASN A 209 0.96 5.79 -8.90
CA ASN A 209 1.41 4.73 -9.80
C ASN A 209 2.08 5.34 -11.04
N THR A 210 3.39 5.05 -11.23
CA THR A 210 4.20 5.57 -12.34
C THR A 210 3.86 4.97 -13.69
N ASP A 211 3.16 3.84 -13.71
CA ASP A 211 2.77 3.14 -14.93
C ASP A 211 1.48 3.67 -15.56
N ASN A 212 0.73 4.48 -14.82
CA ASN A 212 -0.55 5.01 -15.24
C ASN A 212 -0.40 6.31 -16.07
N ASN A 213 -1.40 6.57 -16.92
CA ASN A 213 -1.53 7.81 -17.67
C ASN A 213 -2.90 8.47 -17.36
N PRO A 214 -3.05 9.09 -16.19
CA PRO A 214 -4.32 9.69 -15.79
C PRO A 214 -4.70 10.81 -16.75
N ARG A 215 -5.96 10.80 -17.22
CA ARG A 215 -6.47 11.78 -18.18
C ARG A 215 -7.95 12.02 -18.02
N LEU A 216 -8.34 13.23 -18.37
CA LEU A 216 -9.71 13.69 -18.30
C LEU A 216 -10.07 14.43 -19.58
N LYS A 217 -11.22 14.11 -20.14
CA LYS A 217 -11.82 14.82 -21.29
C LYS A 217 -13.17 15.40 -20.87
N GLY A 218 -13.57 16.50 -21.46
CA GLY A 218 -14.86 17.10 -21.19
C GLY A 218 -15.28 18.12 -22.25
N ASN A 219 -16.57 18.46 -22.29
CA ASN A 219 -17.11 19.38 -23.29
C ASN A 219 -16.92 20.86 -22.90
N ALA A 220 -16.96 21.14 -21.60
CA ALA A 220 -16.76 22.49 -21.09
C ALA A 220 -16.06 22.49 -19.74
N LEU A 221 -15.24 23.49 -19.51
CA LEU A 221 -14.52 23.75 -18.27
C LEU A 221 -14.84 25.17 -17.77
N SER A 222 -15.11 25.26 -16.47
CA SER A 222 -15.05 26.52 -15.72
C SER A 222 -14.06 26.33 -14.57
N PHE A 223 -13.05 27.17 -14.53
CA PHE A 223 -11.99 27.10 -13.51
C PHE A 223 -11.86 28.49 -12.87
N ASN A 224 -11.86 28.50 -11.54
CA ASN A 224 -11.53 29.67 -10.74
C ASN A 224 -10.67 29.30 -9.54
N LYS A 225 -10.36 30.27 -8.68
CA LYS A 225 -9.51 30.07 -7.49
C LYS A 225 -10.05 29.00 -6.54
N ASN A 226 -11.37 28.86 -6.41
CA ASN A 226 -12.02 28.01 -5.42
C ASN A 226 -12.43 26.64 -5.98
N GLU A 227 -12.80 26.59 -7.27
CA GLU A 227 -13.36 25.38 -7.86
C GLU A 227 -13.01 25.21 -9.34
N THR A 228 -13.07 23.95 -9.78
CA THR A 228 -13.01 23.58 -11.19
C THR A 228 -14.26 22.75 -11.51
N ILE A 229 -15.03 23.15 -12.51
CA ILE A 229 -16.23 22.43 -12.96
C ILE A 229 -16.04 22.00 -14.41
N ILE A 230 -16.26 20.72 -14.67
CA ILE A 230 -16.17 20.11 -16.00
C ILE A 230 -17.52 19.47 -16.33
N LYS A 231 -18.08 19.83 -17.47
CA LYS A 231 -19.34 19.25 -17.96
C LYS A 231 -19.07 18.10 -18.92
N ASN A 232 -19.89 17.04 -18.82
CA ASN A 232 -19.78 15.81 -19.60
C ASN A 232 -18.34 15.25 -19.58
N GLY A 233 -17.80 15.10 -18.35
CA GLY A 233 -16.44 14.66 -18.13
C GLY A 233 -16.29 13.13 -18.21
N ILE A 234 -15.16 12.68 -18.76
CA ILE A 234 -14.74 11.27 -18.76
C ILE A 234 -13.32 11.21 -18.20
N PHE A 235 -13.17 10.52 -17.10
CA PHE A 235 -11.89 10.32 -16.43
C PHE A 235 -11.46 8.85 -16.49
N THR A 236 -10.15 8.61 -16.68
CA THR A 236 -9.49 7.31 -16.52
C THR A 236 -8.05 7.50 -16.10
N SER A 237 -7.49 6.52 -15.35
CA SER A 237 -6.06 6.49 -15.02
C SER A 237 -5.25 5.50 -15.87
N CYS A 238 -5.90 4.68 -16.66
CA CYS A 238 -5.29 3.58 -17.40
C CYS A 238 -4.24 4.03 -18.42
N LYS A 239 -3.28 3.16 -18.75
CA LYS A 239 -2.28 3.40 -19.79
C LYS A 239 -2.91 3.85 -21.11
N LEU A 240 -2.17 4.67 -21.84
CA LEU A 240 -2.63 5.25 -23.12
C LEU A 240 -2.50 4.27 -24.32
N ASN A 241 -2.08 3.03 -24.09
CA ASN A 241 -1.76 2.09 -25.16
C ASN A 241 -2.96 1.58 -25.96
N ASP A 242 -4.16 1.70 -25.40
CA ASP A 242 -5.38 1.16 -25.98
C ASP A 242 -6.38 2.28 -26.31
N THR A 243 -7.15 2.08 -27.38
CA THR A 243 -8.23 2.98 -27.77
C THR A 243 -9.37 3.00 -26.74
N CYS A 244 -9.56 1.89 -26.04
CA CYS A 244 -10.58 1.69 -25.03
C CYS A 244 -9.91 1.41 -23.67
N PRO A 245 -10.00 2.30 -22.69
CA PRO A 245 -9.41 2.05 -21.38
C PRO A 245 -10.18 0.94 -20.65
N PRO A 246 -9.49 0.07 -19.88
CA PRO A 246 -10.13 -0.96 -19.06
C PRO A 246 -11.24 -0.44 -18.15
N TRP A 247 -11.10 0.79 -17.67
CA TRP A 247 -12.19 1.48 -16.98
C TRP A 247 -12.22 2.97 -17.30
N SER A 248 -13.40 3.55 -17.26
CA SER A 248 -13.62 5.01 -17.30
C SER A 248 -14.80 5.39 -16.41
N LEU A 249 -14.74 6.59 -15.86
CA LEU A 249 -15.83 7.21 -15.12
C LEU A 249 -16.38 8.38 -15.94
N LYS A 250 -17.59 8.22 -16.48
CA LYS A 250 -18.30 9.25 -17.22
C LYS A 250 -19.27 9.96 -16.27
N SER A 251 -19.32 11.29 -16.31
CA SER A 251 -20.20 12.08 -15.44
C SER A 251 -20.79 13.27 -16.17
N SER A 252 -22.00 13.66 -15.83
CA SER A 252 -22.64 14.88 -16.35
C SER A 252 -21.93 16.14 -15.85
N GLU A 253 -21.45 16.10 -14.61
CA GLU A 253 -20.64 17.14 -14.00
C GLU A 253 -19.55 16.55 -13.12
N ILE A 254 -18.32 17.07 -13.26
CA ILE A 254 -17.20 16.82 -12.35
C ILE A 254 -16.83 18.16 -11.72
N LYS A 255 -16.93 18.26 -10.40
CA LYS A 255 -16.61 19.45 -9.63
C LYS A 255 -15.49 19.18 -8.64
N HIS A 256 -14.35 19.83 -8.82
CA HIS A 256 -13.25 19.83 -7.86
C HIS A 256 -13.36 21.06 -6.95
N ASP A 257 -13.73 20.88 -5.72
CA ASP A 257 -13.72 21.89 -4.65
C ASP A 257 -12.31 21.94 -4.04
N LYS A 258 -11.54 22.97 -4.38
CA LYS A 258 -10.13 23.10 -3.95
C LYS A 258 -10.00 23.40 -2.46
N ASN A 259 -11.00 24.03 -1.86
CA ASN A 259 -11.00 24.33 -0.43
C ASN A 259 -11.23 23.06 0.40
N LYS A 260 -12.15 22.21 -0.03
CA LYS A 260 -12.45 20.91 0.59
C LYS A 260 -11.52 19.80 0.12
N LYS A 261 -10.71 20.05 -0.89
CA LYS A 261 -9.85 19.05 -1.55
C LYS A 261 -10.63 17.80 -1.94
N THR A 262 -11.81 17.98 -2.52
CA THR A 262 -12.75 16.91 -2.84
C THR A 262 -13.26 17.07 -4.26
N ILE A 263 -13.31 15.94 -4.98
CA ILE A 263 -13.86 15.88 -6.34
C ILE A 263 -15.23 15.22 -6.26
N TYR A 264 -16.27 15.93 -6.70
CA TYR A 264 -17.65 15.48 -6.76
C TYR A 264 -18.03 15.14 -8.20
N TYR A 265 -18.84 14.11 -8.35
CA TYR A 265 -19.39 13.66 -9.63
C TYR A 265 -20.90 13.59 -9.52
N GLU A 266 -21.60 14.13 -10.53
CA GLU A 266 -23.04 13.99 -10.69
C GLU A 266 -23.33 13.05 -11.87
N ASP A 267 -24.34 12.17 -11.70
CA ASP A 267 -24.74 11.16 -12.68
C ASP A 267 -23.55 10.33 -13.20
N ALA A 268 -22.73 9.83 -12.28
CA ALA A 268 -21.54 9.12 -12.63
C ALA A 268 -21.84 7.68 -13.07
N VAL A 269 -21.32 7.31 -14.22
CA VAL A 269 -21.40 5.94 -14.77
C VAL A 269 -20.00 5.35 -14.85
N LEU A 270 -19.75 4.30 -14.07
CA LEU A 270 -18.54 3.50 -14.21
C LEU A 270 -18.70 2.58 -15.40
N GLN A 271 -17.75 2.67 -16.32
CA GLN A 271 -17.67 1.83 -17.50
C GLN A 271 -16.46 0.91 -17.41
N ILE A 272 -16.63 -0.35 -17.79
CA ILE A 272 -15.56 -1.33 -17.97
C ILE A 272 -15.54 -1.69 -19.47
N TYR A 273 -14.44 -1.37 -20.16
CA TYR A 273 -14.33 -1.51 -21.62
C TYR A 273 -15.54 -0.88 -22.33
N ASP A 274 -15.86 0.36 -21.98
CA ASP A 274 -16.98 1.17 -22.46
C ASP A 274 -18.40 0.63 -22.15
N ASN A 275 -18.52 -0.52 -21.48
CA ASN A 275 -19.80 -1.04 -21.02
C ASN A 275 -20.16 -0.46 -19.66
N PRO A 276 -21.36 0.13 -19.47
CA PRO A 276 -21.80 0.67 -18.20
C PRO A 276 -22.03 -0.47 -17.19
N VAL A 277 -21.39 -0.39 -16.03
CA VAL A 277 -21.47 -1.42 -14.99
C VAL A 277 -22.17 -0.89 -13.72
N PHE A 278 -21.86 0.33 -13.30
CA PHE A 278 -22.47 0.97 -12.13
C PHE A 278 -22.87 2.41 -12.43
N TYR A 279 -24.00 2.81 -11.86
CA TYR A 279 -24.49 4.18 -11.88
C TYR A 279 -24.53 4.75 -10.47
N PHE A 280 -23.96 5.94 -10.28
CA PHE A 280 -23.94 6.67 -9.04
C PHE A 280 -24.60 8.04 -9.27
N PRO A 281 -25.77 8.34 -8.69
CA PRO A 281 -26.40 9.66 -8.82
C PRO A 281 -25.50 10.79 -8.32
N LYS A 282 -24.81 10.53 -7.20
CA LYS A 282 -23.76 11.40 -6.65
C LYS A 282 -22.65 10.53 -6.10
N PHE A 283 -21.43 10.85 -6.47
CA PHE A 283 -20.22 10.20 -6.01
C PHE A 283 -19.17 11.26 -5.70
N PHE A 284 -18.30 10.99 -4.77
CA PHE A 284 -17.17 11.87 -4.48
C PHE A 284 -15.96 11.07 -3.98
N HIS A 285 -14.78 11.60 -4.24
CA HIS A 285 -13.55 11.09 -3.70
C HIS A 285 -12.57 12.22 -3.37
N PRO A 286 -11.54 11.97 -2.55
CA PRO A 286 -10.53 12.96 -2.24
C PRO A 286 -9.71 13.36 -3.46
N ASP A 287 -9.25 14.58 -3.43
CA ASP A 287 -8.14 15.04 -4.27
C ASP A 287 -6.90 14.15 -4.01
N PRO A 288 -6.08 13.83 -5.03
CA PRO A 288 -4.89 13.00 -4.89
C PRO A 288 -3.87 13.47 -3.85
N THR A 289 -3.90 14.75 -3.49
CA THR A 289 -3.03 15.33 -2.45
C THR A 289 -3.47 14.97 -1.03
N VAL A 290 -4.68 14.45 -0.86
CA VAL A 290 -5.24 14.09 0.45
C VAL A 290 -4.93 12.64 0.76
N LYS A 291 -4.13 12.40 1.79
CA LYS A 291 -3.74 11.04 2.22
C LYS A 291 -4.91 10.22 2.79
N ARG A 292 -5.87 10.89 3.45
CA ARG A 292 -7.02 10.25 4.13
C ARG A 292 -8.25 11.12 4.03
N GLN A 293 -9.36 10.59 3.52
CA GLN A 293 -10.64 11.29 3.45
C GLN A 293 -11.80 10.34 3.72
N SER A 294 -12.86 10.87 4.36
CA SER A 294 -14.09 10.15 4.60
C SER A 294 -14.85 9.87 3.31
N GLY A 295 -15.42 8.67 3.19
CA GLY A 295 -16.20 8.27 2.02
C GLY A 295 -16.61 6.80 2.06
N PHE A 296 -17.46 6.40 1.12
CA PHE A 296 -17.79 4.99 0.92
C PHE A 296 -16.60 4.24 0.35
N LEU A 297 -16.33 3.07 0.91
CA LEU A 297 -15.40 2.11 0.34
C LEU A 297 -16.15 1.20 -0.64
N MET A 298 -15.40 0.42 -1.42
CA MET A 298 -16.00 -0.47 -2.40
C MET A 298 -16.95 -1.48 -1.76
N PRO A 299 -18.15 -1.67 -2.31
CA PRO A 299 -19.06 -2.71 -1.86
C PRO A 299 -18.49 -4.10 -2.19
N THR A 300 -18.76 -5.06 -1.32
CA THR A 300 -18.47 -6.47 -1.58
C THR A 300 -19.75 -7.27 -1.58
N MET A 301 -19.89 -8.15 -2.57
CA MET A 301 -21.03 -9.03 -2.72
C MET A 301 -20.60 -10.46 -2.50
N MET A 302 -21.40 -11.21 -1.76
CA MET A 302 -21.22 -12.63 -1.51
C MET A 302 -22.53 -13.34 -1.81
N SER A 303 -22.47 -14.40 -2.60
CA SER A 303 -23.59 -15.34 -2.80
C SER A 303 -23.25 -16.66 -2.14
N SER A 304 -24.17 -17.23 -1.38
CA SER A 304 -23.97 -18.49 -0.66
C SER A 304 -25.20 -19.38 -0.78
N ASN A 305 -24.99 -20.68 -0.90
CA ASN A 305 -26.06 -21.68 -0.93
C ASN A 305 -26.55 -22.12 0.45
N SER A 306 -25.74 -21.92 1.49
CA SER A 306 -26.05 -22.33 2.86
C SER A 306 -26.62 -21.20 3.72
N GLY A 307 -26.62 -20.00 3.21
CA GLY A 307 -27.08 -18.81 3.90
C GLY A 307 -27.61 -17.77 2.92
N SER A 308 -27.95 -16.61 3.45
CA SER A 308 -28.42 -15.51 2.63
C SER A 308 -27.28 -14.84 1.91
N SER A 309 -27.45 -14.58 0.63
CA SER A 309 -26.54 -13.69 -0.13
C SER A 309 -26.46 -12.34 0.56
N SER A 310 -25.35 -11.67 0.50
CA SER A 310 -25.16 -10.41 1.21
C SER A 310 -24.40 -9.36 0.42
N LEU A 311 -24.71 -8.09 0.74
CA LEU A 311 -24.06 -6.89 0.23
C LEU A 311 -23.47 -6.11 1.40
N LYS A 312 -22.16 -5.94 1.47
CA LYS A 312 -21.45 -5.12 2.47
C LYS A 312 -21.12 -3.76 1.85
N LEU A 313 -21.50 -2.67 2.52
CA LEU A 313 -21.32 -1.28 2.07
C LEU A 313 -20.52 -0.48 3.11
N PRO A 314 -19.18 -0.58 3.13
CA PRO A 314 -18.40 0.10 4.16
C PRO A 314 -18.34 1.61 3.94
N TYR A 315 -18.46 2.39 5.02
CA TYR A 315 -18.23 3.83 5.05
C TYR A 315 -17.08 4.15 5.99
N TYR A 316 -16.03 4.73 5.45
CA TYR A 316 -14.84 5.17 6.18
C TYR A 316 -14.97 6.64 6.56
N LYS A 317 -14.69 6.98 7.82
CA LYS A 317 -14.74 8.33 8.35
C LYS A 317 -13.44 8.71 9.04
N VAL A 318 -12.78 9.72 8.55
CA VAL A 318 -11.67 10.39 9.24
C VAL A 318 -12.26 11.27 10.35
N LEU A 319 -11.87 11.04 11.57
CA LEU A 319 -12.27 11.83 12.74
C LEU A 319 -11.24 12.93 13.00
N THR A 320 -9.97 12.56 13.04
CA THR A 320 -8.81 13.45 13.18
C THR A 320 -7.64 12.90 12.36
N GLU A 321 -6.50 13.57 12.35
CA GLU A 321 -5.30 13.09 11.64
C GLU A 321 -4.84 11.69 12.13
N ASN A 322 -5.12 11.35 13.37
CA ASN A 322 -4.68 10.12 14.02
C ASN A 322 -5.82 9.18 14.44
N LYS A 323 -7.07 9.50 14.07
CA LYS A 323 -8.26 8.69 14.40
C LYS A 323 -9.17 8.51 13.21
N ASP A 324 -9.70 7.32 13.04
CA ASP A 324 -10.69 7.01 12.03
C ASP A 324 -11.71 5.97 12.51
N LEU A 325 -12.80 5.87 11.77
CA LEU A 325 -13.91 4.97 11.99
C LEU A 325 -14.34 4.37 10.66
N THR A 326 -14.55 3.07 10.62
CA THR A 326 -15.18 2.38 9.49
C THR A 326 -16.49 1.74 9.94
N VAL A 327 -17.60 2.12 9.34
CA VAL A 327 -18.91 1.51 9.58
C VAL A 327 -19.26 0.66 8.37
N SER A 328 -19.47 -0.63 8.56
CA SER A 328 -19.66 -1.61 7.50
C SER A 328 -21.02 -2.33 7.66
N PRO A 329 -22.13 -1.72 7.23
CA PRO A 329 -23.40 -2.44 7.16
C PRO A 329 -23.33 -3.55 6.10
N ARG A 330 -23.84 -4.73 6.44
CA ARG A 330 -23.99 -5.87 5.55
C ARG A 330 -25.46 -6.27 5.53
N LEU A 331 -26.08 -6.13 4.37
CA LEU A 331 -27.46 -6.46 4.10
C LEU A 331 -27.54 -7.87 3.55
N TYR A 332 -28.36 -8.71 4.14
CA TYR A 332 -28.59 -10.09 3.70
C TYR A 332 -29.90 -10.20 2.93
N SER A 333 -29.99 -11.14 1.99
CA SER A 333 -31.20 -11.37 1.16
C SER A 333 -32.42 -11.82 1.98
N ASN A 334 -32.23 -12.36 3.19
CA ASN A 334 -33.28 -12.69 4.14
C ASN A 334 -33.68 -11.51 5.06
N GLN A 335 -33.29 -10.28 4.70
CA GLN A 335 -33.56 -9.04 5.43
C GLN A 335 -32.78 -8.86 6.76
N ASP A 336 -31.89 -9.79 7.12
CA ASP A 336 -31.01 -9.56 8.28
C ASP A 336 -30.07 -8.38 7.98
N LEU A 337 -29.73 -7.64 9.01
CA LEU A 337 -28.73 -6.58 8.98
C LEU A 337 -27.64 -6.89 10.00
N LEU A 338 -26.40 -6.97 9.49
CA LEU A 338 -25.19 -6.96 10.32
C LEU A 338 -24.50 -5.62 10.15
N THR A 339 -24.20 -4.95 11.25
CA THR A 339 -23.40 -3.72 11.25
C THR A 339 -22.11 -3.98 12.01
N GLN A 340 -20.97 -3.84 11.34
CA GLN A 340 -19.64 -3.90 11.93
C GLN A 340 -19.05 -2.49 11.97
N VAL A 341 -18.38 -2.17 13.08
CA VAL A 341 -17.73 -0.88 13.29
C VAL A 341 -16.31 -1.12 13.76
N GLU A 342 -15.36 -0.56 13.03
CA GLU A 342 -13.95 -0.54 13.39
C GLU A 342 -13.52 0.89 13.69
N PHE A 343 -12.96 1.12 14.87
CA PHE A 343 -12.36 2.37 15.29
C PHE A 343 -10.85 2.19 15.46
N ARG A 344 -10.05 3.11 14.91
CA ARG A 344 -8.59 3.10 15.05
C ARG A 344 -8.08 4.44 15.54
N GLN A 345 -7.11 4.37 16.42
CA GLN A 345 -6.39 5.52 16.93
C GLN A 345 -4.89 5.20 16.99
N LYS A 346 -4.06 6.12 16.51
CA LYS A 346 -2.60 6.03 16.57
C LYS A 346 -2.02 7.31 17.10
N GLU A 347 -1.35 7.23 18.23
CA GLU A 347 -0.59 8.30 18.87
C GLU A 347 0.91 7.96 18.85
N LYS A 348 1.76 8.84 19.34
CA LYS A 348 3.20 8.60 19.41
C LYS A 348 3.53 7.34 20.22
N ASN A 349 2.88 7.17 21.35
CA ASN A 349 3.14 6.10 22.32
C ASN A 349 1.89 5.22 22.58
N TYR A 350 0.90 5.28 21.73
CA TYR A 350 -0.36 4.58 21.92
C TYR A 350 -1.01 4.21 20.59
N ASP A 351 -1.25 2.94 20.39
CA ASP A 351 -2.04 2.40 19.27
C ASP A 351 -3.28 1.70 19.83
N ASN A 352 -4.45 1.98 19.25
CA ASN A 352 -5.71 1.36 19.65
C ASN A 352 -6.57 1.00 18.44
N ILE A 353 -7.13 -0.19 18.48
CA ILE A 353 -8.13 -0.67 17.52
C ILE A 353 -9.27 -1.29 18.29
N VAL A 354 -10.50 -0.87 17.98
CA VAL A 354 -11.74 -1.45 18.49
C VAL A 354 -12.57 -1.89 17.30
N ASP A 355 -12.97 -3.14 17.27
CA ASP A 355 -13.83 -3.73 16.25
C ASP A 355 -15.01 -4.41 16.94
N PHE A 356 -16.21 -4.02 16.58
CA PHE A 356 -17.41 -4.68 17.09
C PHE A 356 -18.46 -4.82 16.00
N SER A 357 -19.27 -5.85 16.12
CA SER A 357 -20.43 -6.02 15.25
C SER A 357 -21.68 -6.48 16.00
N VAL A 358 -22.81 -6.13 15.42
CA VAL A 358 -24.12 -6.57 15.86
C VAL A 358 -24.92 -7.04 14.66
N LYS A 359 -25.44 -8.26 14.74
CA LYS A 359 -26.41 -8.82 13.81
C LYS A 359 -27.71 -9.07 14.54
N LYS A 360 -28.78 -8.40 14.12
CA LYS A 360 -30.13 -8.62 14.65
C LYS A 360 -30.82 -9.73 13.85
N LEU A 361 -31.29 -10.75 14.51
CA LEU A 361 -32.13 -11.82 14.02
C LEU A 361 -33.53 -11.66 14.61
N ASP A 362 -34.56 -12.34 14.09
CA ASP A 362 -35.94 -12.23 14.57
C ASP A 362 -36.10 -12.52 16.06
N SER A 363 -35.40 -13.53 16.60
CA SER A 363 -35.51 -13.99 17.97
C SER A 363 -34.28 -13.75 18.84
N SER A 364 -33.17 -13.27 18.29
CA SER A 364 -31.90 -13.13 19.02
C SER A 364 -30.99 -12.08 18.40
N THR A 365 -29.93 -11.75 19.13
CA THR A 365 -28.87 -10.83 18.62
C THR A 365 -27.55 -11.54 18.73
N LYS A 366 -26.80 -11.59 17.65
CA LYS A 366 -25.40 -12.04 17.62
C LYS A 366 -24.48 -10.83 17.59
N SER A 367 -23.37 -10.89 18.32
CA SER A 367 -22.41 -9.78 18.40
C SER A 367 -21.00 -10.27 18.69
N HIS A 368 -20.03 -9.45 18.34
CA HIS A 368 -18.67 -9.56 18.87
C HIS A 368 -18.16 -8.19 19.31
N PHE A 369 -17.20 -8.19 20.19
CA PHE A 369 -16.45 -7.01 20.61
C PHE A 369 -14.98 -7.38 20.77
N PHE A 370 -14.12 -6.75 19.99
CA PHE A 370 -12.67 -6.90 20.03
C PHE A 370 -12.02 -5.55 20.25
N SER A 371 -11.01 -5.49 21.09
CA SER A 371 -10.22 -4.30 21.34
C SER A 371 -8.77 -4.68 21.59
N ASN A 372 -7.87 -4.01 20.91
CA ASN A 372 -6.44 -4.11 21.20
C ASN A 372 -5.88 -2.71 21.40
N SER A 373 -5.18 -2.53 22.50
CA SER A 373 -4.51 -1.29 22.87
C SER A 373 -3.07 -1.57 23.22
N MET A 374 -2.15 -0.89 22.59
CA MET A 374 -0.73 -1.02 22.83
C MET A 374 -0.15 0.33 23.26
N PHE A 375 0.55 0.34 24.37
CA PHE A 375 1.21 1.50 24.96
C PHE A 375 2.72 1.28 24.94
N ASP A 376 3.44 2.20 24.38
CA ASP A 376 4.89 2.30 24.55
C ASP A 376 5.17 3.10 25.81
N LEU A 377 5.78 2.43 26.80
CA LEU A 377 6.01 3.02 28.12
C LEU A 377 7.32 3.81 28.19
N SER A 378 8.26 3.57 27.26
CA SER A 378 9.57 4.24 27.20
C SER A 378 10.30 4.24 28.56
N LEU A 379 10.34 3.10 29.25
CA LEU A 379 10.93 2.98 30.58
C LEU A 379 12.45 3.12 30.52
N ASN A 380 13.03 3.90 31.44
CA ASN A 380 14.47 4.06 31.53
C ASN A 380 15.17 2.71 31.82
N GLY A 381 16.25 2.43 31.10
CA GLY A 381 17.01 1.19 31.23
C GLY A 381 16.54 0.03 30.37
N PHE A 382 15.51 0.22 29.58
CA PHE A 382 15.05 -0.73 28.58
C PHE A 382 15.06 -0.12 27.18
N ASP A 383 15.42 -0.92 26.17
CA ASP A 383 15.38 -0.50 24.76
C ASP A 383 13.94 -0.49 24.25
N ASN A 384 13.12 -1.43 24.72
CA ASN A 384 11.70 -1.50 24.47
C ASN A 384 10.96 -1.79 25.78
N SER A 385 9.82 -1.12 25.96
CA SER A 385 8.90 -1.40 27.05
C SER A 385 7.47 -1.12 26.60
N GLN A 386 6.62 -2.15 26.64
CA GLN A 386 5.28 -2.09 26.10
C GLN A 386 4.26 -2.70 27.06
N LEU A 387 3.08 -2.11 27.11
CA LEU A 387 1.90 -2.67 27.75
C LEU A 387 0.83 -2.88 26.70
N GLU A 388 0.39 -4.11 26.53
CA GLU A 388 -0.64 -4.49 25.56
C GLU A 388 -1.86 -5.03 26.30
N PHE A 389 -3.02 -4.52 25.91
CA PHE A 389 -4.32 -5.01 26.35
C PHE A 389 -5.11 -5.51 25.16
N ASN A 390 -5.55 -6.76 25.19
CA ASN A 390 -6.39 -7.38 24.17
C ASN A 390 -7.66 -7.93 24.80
N LEU A 391 -8.82 -7.56 24.27
CA LEU A 391 -10.11 -8.06 24.68
C LEU A 391 -10.84 -8.64 23.49
N GLU A 392 -11.19 -9.93 23.56
CA GLU A 392 -11.97 -10.62 22.55
C GLU A 392 -13.18 -11.28 23.17
N LYS A 393 -14.38 -10.96 22.67
CA LYS A 393 -15.64 -11.52 23.15
C LYS A 393 -16.62 -11.71 21.98
N THR A 394 -17.34 -12.82 22.00
CA THR A 394 -18.45 -13.10 21.08
C THR A 394 -19.67 -13.61 21.85
N SER A 395 -20.85 -13.34 21.33
CA SER A 395 -22.10 -13.79 21.92
C SER A 395 -22.46 -15.24 21.57
N SER A 396 -21.81 -15.80 20.52
CA SER A 396 -22.07 -17.14 20.02
C SER A 396 -20.79 -17.78 19.47
N ASP A 397 -20.58 -19.04 19.78
CA ASP A 397 -19.37 -19.78 19.42
C ASP A 397 -19.13 -19.91 17.91
N THR A 398 -20.19 -19.86 17.11
CA THR A 398 -20.12 -20.03 15.67
C THR A 398 -20.24 -18.71 14.89
N TYR A 399 -20.56 -17.59 15.56
CA TYR A 399 -20.86 -16.31 14.93
C TYR A 399 -19.75 -15.82 14.00
N LEU A 400 -18.51 -15.85 14.47
CA LEU A 400 -17.38 -15.36 13.66
C LEU A 400 -17.20 -16.14 12.35
N LYS A 401 -17.44 -17.45 12.39
CA LYS A 401 -17.35 -18.36 11.23
C LYS A 401 -18.56 -18.25 10.32
N THR A 402 -19.79 -18.28 10.92
CA THR A 402 -21.05 -18.28 10.17
C THR A 402 -21.21 -17.00 9.35
N ASP A 403 -20.92 -15.85 9.96
CA ASP A 403 -21.07 -14.55 9.32
C ASP A 403 -19.76 -14.03 8.70
N LYS A 404 -18.68 -14.86 8.71
CA LYS A 404 -17.36 -14.52 8.16
C LYS A 404 -16.91 -13.14 8.58
N ILE A 405 -16.88 -12.94 9.90
CA ILE A 405 -16.40 -11.69 10.48
C ILE A 405 -14.88 -11.60 10.25
N GLU A 406 -14.48 -10.63 9.46
CA GLU A 406 -13.10 -10.25 9.28
C GLU A 406 -12.78 -9.15 10.28
N ALA A 407 -12.16 -9.50 11.40
CA ALA A 407 -11.67 -8.54 12.37
C ALA A 407 -10.15 -8.44 12.24
N TYR A 408 -9.62 -7.23 12.46
CA TYR A 408 -8.18 -6.94 12.37
C TYR A 408 -7.33 -7.90 13.22
N GLN A 409 -7.88 -8.50 14.27
CA GLN A 409 -7.14 -9.21 15.30
C GLN A 409 -7.57 -10.65 15.52
N SER A 410 -8.56 -11.15 14.82
CA SER A 410 -8.97 -12.55 14.99
C SER A 410 -7.91 -13.48 14.37
N PHE A 411 -6.96 -13.91 15.18
CA PHE A 411 -5.97 -14.93 14.79
C PHE A 411 -6.59 -16.31 14.66
N SER A 412 -7.65 -16.59 15.39
CA SER A 412 -8.35 -17.85 15.33
C SER A 412 -9.85 -17.66 15.59
N PRO A 413 -10.70 -17.90 14.60
CA PRO A 413 -12.15 -17.87 14.81
C PRO A 413 -12.65 -19.01 15.70
N SER A 414 -11.75 -19.84 16.21
CA SER A 414 -12.08 -20.96 17.10
C SER A 414 -11.62 -20.75 18.54
N MET A 415 -10.73 -19.78 18.79
CA MET A 415 -10.20 -19.53 20.13
C MET A 415 -10.00 -18.03 20.35
N LEU A 416 -10.71 -17.48 21.31
CA LEU A 416 -10.54 -16.10 21.72
C LEU A 416 -9.48 -15.98 22.80
N ASN A 417 -8.69 -14.91 22.78
CA ASN A 417 -7.65 -14.64 23.74
C ASN A 417 -7.75 -13.22 24.30
N THR A 418 -8.20 -13.09 25.52
CA THR A 418 -8.21 -11.81 26.25
C THR A 418 -7.00 -11.75 27.17
N PHE A 419 -6.18 -10.71 27.05
CA PHE A 419 -4.96 -10.59 27.86
C PHE A 419 -4.57 -9.15 28.19
N LEU A 420 -3.83 -9.03 29.27
CA LEU A 420 -3.00 -7.88 29.62
C LEU A 420 -1.56 -8.34 29.67
N LYS A 421 -0.69 -7.77 28.86
CA LYS A 421 0.71 -8.18 28.71
C LYS A 421 1.63 -6.99 28.87
N PHE A 422 2.64 -7.17 29.69
CA PHE A 422 3.77 -6.25 29.85
C PHE A 422 5.04 -6.93 29.35
N ASP A 423 5.73 -6.28 28.43
CA ASP A 423 7.05 -6.70 27.94
C ASP A 423 8.04 -5.54 28.09
N ALA A 424 9.22 -5.85 28.62
CA ALA A 424 10.34 -4.90 28.66
C ALA A 424 11.66 -5.64 28.44
N ASN A 425 12.53 -5.12 27.60
CA ASN A 425 13.81 -5.76 27.30
C ASN A 425 14.91 -4.74 26.97
N ASN A 426 16.12 -5.12 27.31
CA ASN A 426 17.37 -4.55 26.84
C ASN A 426 18.33 -5.69 26.44
N GLU A 427 19.60 -5.38 26.14
CA GLU A 427 20.59 -6.38 25.72
C GLU A 427 20.72 -7.59 26.68
N ASP A 428 20.63 -7.33 28.00
CA ASP A 428 20.89 -8.34 29.02
C ASP A 428 19.65 -8.85 29.74
N LEU A 429 18.61 -8.06 29.85
CA LEU A 429 17.42 -8.34 30.65
C LEU A 429 16.15 -8.29 29.81
N GLY A 430 15.41 -9.40 29.85
CA GLY A 430 14.06 -9.47 29.31
C GLY A 430 13.06 -9.80 30.40
N VAL A 431 11.96 -9.07 30.45
CA VAL A 431 10.84 -9.27 31.39
C VAL A 431 9.55 -9.31 30.59
N SER A 432 8.79 -10.38 30.74
CA SER A 432 7.44 -10.53 30.17
C SER A 432 6.49 -11.01 31.26
N ILE A 433 5.38 -10.31 31.45
CA ILE A 433 4.34 -10.68 32.42
C ILE A 433 2.99 -10.52 31.73
N ASP A 434 2.19 -11.57 31.76
CA ASP A 434 0.86 -11.52 31.17
C ASP A 434 -0.19 -12.20 32.04
N PHE A 435 -1.44 -11.72 31.85
CA PHE A 435 -2.65 -12.26 32.41
C PHE A 435 -3.56 -12.61 31.24
N GLN A 436 -3.92 -13.88 31.08
CA GLN A 436 -4.63 -14.36 29.90
C GLN A 436 -5.90 -15.13 30.27
N ALA A 437 -6.92 -14.93 29.43
CA ALA A 437 -8.15 -15.72 29.46
C ALA A 437 -8.45 -16.24 28.05
N TYR A 438 -8.39 -17.53 27.87
CA TYR A 438 -8.72 -18.20 26.62
C TYR A 438 -10.16 -18.70 26.66
N GLU A 439 -10.90 -18.52 25.57
CA GLU A 439 -12.22 -19.08 25.33
C GLU A 439 -12.19 -19.95 24.06
N ASP A 440 -12.33 -21.26 24.23
CA ASP A 440 -12.39 -22.23 23.12
C ASP A 440 -13.81 -22.30 22.56
N LEU A 441 -14.05 -21.66 21.44
CA LEU A 441 -15.33 -21.64 20.75
C LEU A 441 -15.66 -22.99 20.08
N SER A 442 -14.69 -23.88 19.95
CA SER A 442 -14.87 -25.26 19.43
C SER A 442 -15.14 -26.30 20.53
N ALA A 443 -15.02 -25.92 21.80
CA ALA A 443 -15.25 -26.82 22.92
C ALA A 443 -16.69 -27.35 22.94
N GLY A 444 -16.83 -28.67 22.93
CA GLY A 444 -18.12 -29.33 23.17
C GLY A 444 -18.55 -29.20 24.64
N LYS A 445 -19.79 -29.55 24.94
CA LYS A 445 -20.37 -29.47 26.30
C LYS A 445 -19.58 -30.21 27.40
N SER A 446 -18.72 -31.13 27.02
CA SER A 446 -17.92 -31.95 27.94
C SER A 446 -16.46 -31.49 28.08
N LYS A 447 -16.07 -30.38 27.45
CA LYS A 447 -14.70 -29.85 27.47
C LYS A 447 -14.66 -28.50 28.17
N ASP A 448 -13.52 -28.19 28.78
CA ASP A 448 -13.26 -26.87 29.32
C ASP A 448 -13.35 -25.80 28.23
N LYS A 449 -14.31 -24.91 28.35
CA LYS A 449 -14.48 -23.77 27.44
C LYS A 449 -13.51 -22.65 27.78
N TYR A 450 -13.27 -22.40 29.05
CA TYR A 450 -12.43 -21.34 29.55
C TYR A 450 -11.14 -21.87 30.20
N GLN A 451 -10.05 -21.17 29.90
CA GLN A 451 -8.79 -21.37 30.56
C GLN A 451 -8.21 -20.02 30.96
N TYR A 452 -7.92 -19.87 32.23
CA TYR A 452 -7.30 -18.66 32.78
C TYR A 452 -5.83 -18.94 33.14
N VAL A 453 -4.94 -17.99 32.78
CA VAL A 453 -3.53 -18.04 33.15
C VAL A 453 -3.17 -16.68 33.75
N TYR A 454 -2.96 -16.63 35.08
CA TYR A 454 -2.73 -15.39 35.79
C TYR A 454 -1.94 -15.56 37.10
N PRO A 455 -0.74 -15.00 37.21
CA PRO A 455 0.06 -14.48 36.09
C PRO A 455 0.70 -15.60 35.28
N ASN A 456 1.15 -15.27 34.07
CA ASN A 456 2.22 -15.95 33.39
C ASN A 456 3.40 -14.98 33.32
N PHE A 457 4.63 -15.40 33.67
CA PHE A 457 5.77 -14.51 33.64
C PHE A 457 7.03 -15.23 33.16
N LEU A 458 7.88 -14.45 32.53
CA LEU A 458 9.21 -14.85 32.08
C LEU A 458 10.18 -13.69 32.34
N ILE A 459 11.23 -13.98 33.09
CA ILE A 459 12.36 -13.08 33.32
C ILE A 459 13.60 -13.81 32.82
N SER A 460 14.35 -13.21 31.91
CA SER A 460 15.59 -13.75 31.38
C SER A 460 16.71 -12.73 31.56
N LYS A 461 17.88 -13.20 32.01
CA LYS A 461 19.04 -12.35 32.16
C LYS A 461 20.31 -13.06 31.70
N THR A 462 21.06 -12.40 30.84
CA THR A 462 22.42 -12.80 30.48
C THR A 462 23.38 -12.32 31.57
N LEU A 463 24.20 -13.22 32.09
CA LEU A 463 25.15 -12.93 33.17
C LEU A 463 26.56 -12.78 32.57
N ASP A 464 26.90 -11.57 32.14
CA ASP A 464 28.17 -11.30 31.44
C ASP A 464 29.41 -11.36 32.30
N THR A 465 29.26 -11.35 33.62
CA THR A 465 30.37 -11.18 34.56
C THR A 465 31.21 -12.45 34.79
N LEU A 466 30.80 -13.63 34.29
CA LEU A 466 31.45 -14.91 34.61
C LEU A 466 32.24 -15.55 33.48
N SER A 467 32.51 -14.87 32.40
CA SER A 467 33.50 -15.26 31.39
C SER A 467 33.01 -15.25 29.94
N ASN A 468 33.01 -14.11 29.35
CA ASN A 468 32.92 -14.01 27.88
C ASN A 468 34.01 -14.82 27.14
N GLU A 469 35.02 -15.26 27.82
CA GLU A 469 36.11 -16.04 27.21
C GLU A 469 35.71 -17.48 26.88
N TYR A 470 34.91 -18.13 27.72
CA TYR A 470 34.60 -19.57 27.61
C TYR A 470 33.17 -19.83 27.15
N GLY A 471 32.26 -18.90 27.29
CA GLY A 471 30.85 -19.10 26.96
C GLY A 471 29.96 -18.04 27.57
N SER A 472 28.66 -18.28 27.59
CA SER A 472 27.64 -17.41 28.18
C SER A 472 26.81 -18.13 29.23
N PHE A 473 26.52 -17.42 30.34
CA PHE A 473 25.57 -17.84 31.34
C PHE A 473 24.26 -17.08 31.17
N ASN A 474 23.17 -17.86 31.13
CA ASN A 474 21.83 -17.31 31.04
C ASN A 474 21.01 -17.78 32.23
N TYR A 475 20.38 -16.85 32.95
CA TYR A 475 19.40 -17.13 33.98
C TYR A 475 17.99 -16.86 33.44
N GLN A 476 17.07 -17.79 33.68
CA GLN A 476 15.68 -17.65 33.33
C GLN A 476 14.78 -18.05 34.50
N ALA A 477 13.96 -17.14 34.98
CA ALA A 477 12.86 -17.42 35.88
C ALA A 477 11.55 -17.36 35.13
N SER A 478 10.68 -18.35 35.31
CA SER A 478 9.36 -18.30 34.71
C SER A 478 8.33 -19.01 35.57
N GLY A 479 7.09 -18.63 35.44
CA GLY A 479 6.03 -19.26 36.18
C GLY A 479 4.64 -18.92 35.64
N PHE A 480 3.68 -19.71 36.05
CA PHE A 480 2.28 -19.46 35.74
C PHE A 480 1.36 -20.00 36.84
N GLN A 481 0.18 -19.40 36.93
CA GLN A 481 -0.97 -20.01 37.59
C GLN A 481 -2.07 -20.18 36.55
N LYS A 482 -2.50 -21.42 36.34
CA LYS A 482 -3.51 -21.81 35.37
C LYS A 482 -4.73 -22.41 36.07
N LYS A 483 -5.92 -22.03 35.60
CA LYS A 483 -7.20 -22.56 36.07
C LYS A 483 -8.11 -22.88 34.89
N ARG A 484 -8.87 -23.96 34.97
CA ARG A 484 -9.88 -24.36 33.98
C ARG A 484 -11.24 -24.56 34.62
N ASP A 485 -12.31 -24.56 33.82
CA ASP A 485 -13.68 -24.75 34.28
C ASP A 485 -13.90 -26.10 34.98
N SER A 486 -13.22 -27.16 34.55
CA SER A 486 -13.23 -28.49 35.16
C SER A 486 -12.59 -28.56 36.56
N ASN A 487 -12.34 -27.40 37.19
CA ASN A 487 -11.68 -27.28 38.49
C ASN A 487 -10.23 -27.81 38.52
N ILE A 488 -9.59 -27.84 37.35
CA ILE A 488 -8.17 -28.08 37.24
C ILE A 488 -7.43 -26.78 37.61
N SER A 489 -6.52 -26.88 38.57
CA SER A 489 -5.61 -25.79 38.94
C SER A 489 -4.18 -26.23 38.89
N GLU A 490 -3.34 -25.46 38.22
CA GLU A 490 -1.92 -25.72 38.06
C GLU A 490 -1.13 -24.46 38.38
N LYS A 491 -0.20 -24.51 39.33
CA LYS A 491 0.76 -23.45 39.62
C LYS A 491 2.17 -23.98 39.33
N SER A 492 2.97 -23.15 38.73
CA SER A 492 4.34 -23.52 38.41
C SER A 492 5.28 -22.35 38.57
N PHE A 493 6.43 -22.61 39.11
CA PHE A 493 7.55 -21.69 39.18
C PHE A 493 8.84 -22.43 38.86
N ARG A 494 9.64 -21.87 37.98
CA ARG A 494 10.85 -22.46 37.46
C ARG A 494 12.01 -21.50 37.45
N ASN A 495 13.20 -21.98 37.83
CA ASN A 495 14.48 -21.29 37.67
C ASN A 495 15.40 -22.15 36.83
N ASP A 496 15.92 -21.61 35.76
CA ASP A 496 16.88 -22.26 34.87
C ASP A 496 18.18 -21.45 34.86
N ILE A 497 19.30 -22.12 35.06
CA ILE A 497 20.65 -21.59 34.81
C ILE A 497 21.25 -22.40 33.68
N THR A 498 21.57 -21.74 32.58
CA THR A 498 22.17 -22.42 31.42
C THR A 498 23.53 -21.80 31.11
N PHE A 499 24.54 -22.68 30.99
CA PHE A 499 25.84 -22.32 30.45
C PHE A 499 25.99 -22.91 29.04
N LEU A 500 26.32 -22.06 28.09
CA LEU A 500 26.62 -22.46 26.70
C LEU A 500 28.06 -22.08 26.37
N SER A 501 28.92 -23.07 26.15
CA SER A 501 30.33 -22.82 25.82
C SER A 501 30.48 -22.24 24.41
N LYS A 502 31.53 -21.46 24.21
CA LYS A 502 31.99 -21.16 22.84
C LYS A 502 32.42 -22.47 22.15
N PRO A 503 32.37 -22.51 20.82
CA PRO A 503 32.88 -23.66 20.07
C PRO A 503 34.38 -23.89 20.30
N LEU A 504 34.76 -25.10 20.68
CA LEU A 504 36.15 -25.55 20.85
C LEU A 504 36.53 -26.39 19.63
N PHE A 505 37.59 -26.01 18.95
CA PHE A 505 38.08 -26.71 17.78
C PHE A 505 39.31 -27.55 18.14
N THR A 506 39.30 -28.82 17.76
CA THR A 506 40.48 -29.68 17.86
C THR A 506 41.39 -29.52 16.63
N LYS A 507 42.65 -30.05 16.72
CA LYS A 507 43.58 -30.06 15.58
C LYS A 507 43.05 -30.88 14.39
N LEU A 508 42.12 -31.80 14.61
CA LEU A 508 41.47 -32.63 13.60
C LEU A 508 40.24 -31.94 12.96
N GLY A 509 39.91 -30.73 13.38
CA GLY A 509 38.76 -29.96 12.86
C GLY A 509 37.43 -30.35 13.53
N LEU A 510 37.42 -31.14 14.61
CA LEU A 510 36.18 -31.36 15.38
C LEU A 510 35.79 -30.07 16.08
N LYS A 511 34.55 -29.68 15.87
CA LYS A 511 33.89 -28.60 16.56
C LYS A 511 33.07 -29.14 17.73
N ASN A 512 33.43 -28.76 18.94
CA ASN A 512 32.77 -29.21 20.16
C ASN A 512 32.13 -28.02 20.88
N ASN A 513 30.98 -28.24 21.51
CA ASN A 513 30.40 -27.30 22.45
C ASN A 513 29.73 -28.04 23.61
N PHE A 514 29.78 -27.40 24.79
CA PHE A 514 29.17 -27.91 26.01
C PHE A 514 27.97 -27.08 26.36
N ASN A 515 26.93 -27.73 26.84
CA ASN A 515 25.79 -27.09 27.43
C ASN A 515 25.52 -27.70 28.81
N LEU A 516 25.51 -26.87 29.83
CA LEU A 516 25.11 -27.21 31.19
C LEU A 516 23.77 -26.55 31.47
N LEU A 517 22.81 -27.32 31.95
CA LEU A 517 21.52 -26.79 32.37
C LEU A 517 21.21 -27.25 33.78
N PHE A 518 20.95 -26.32 34.68
CA PHE A 518 20.39 -26.57 36.01
C PHE A 518 19.00 -25.99 36.03
N LYS A 519 18.01 -26.78 36.39
CA LYS A 519 16.62 -26.43 36.47
C LYS A 519 16.03 -26.75 37.82
N ASN A 520 15.49 -25.78 38.53
CA ASN A 520 14.60 -25.98 39.64
C ASN A 520 13.16 -25.77 39.18
N ALA A 521 12.33 -26.82 39.26
CA ALA A 521 10.95 -26.79 38.89
C ALA A 521 10.05 -27.10 40.09
N ASN A 522 9.21 -26.11 40.43
CA ASN A 522 8.26 -26.19 41.53
C ASN A 522 6.85 -26.15 40.98
N HIS A 523 5.98 -27.08 41.43
CA HIS A 523 4.55 -27.05 41.05
C HIS A 523 3.66 -27.48 42.21
N ASP A 524 2.45 -26.89 42.16
CA ASP A 524 1.35 -27.23 43.02
C ASP A 524 0.12 -27.36 42.12
N SER A 525 -0.60 -28.46 42.22
CA SER A 525 -1.72 -28.74 41.32
C SER A 525 -2.87 -29.43 42.01
N LYS A 526 -4.04 -29.27 41.43
CA LYS A 526 -5.28 -29.95 41.81
C LYS A 526 -5.99 -30.44 40.55
N ASN A 527 -6.34 -31.75 40.57
CA ASN A 527 -7.01 -32.41 39.43
C ASN A 527 -6.25 -32.32 38.10
N SER A 528 -4.94 -32.12 38.13
CA SER A 528 -4.13 -32.01 36.91
C SER A 528 -3.89 -33.37 36.28
N PRO A 529 -4.06 -33.56 34.98
CA PRO A 529 -3.68 -34.77 34.28
C PRO A 529 -2.16 -34.87 34.08
N ILE A 530 -1.39 -33.84 34.47
CA ILE A 530 0.03 -33.72 34.17
C ILE A 530 0.87 -33.80 35.46
N TYR A 531 0.40 -33.16 36.53
CA TYR A 531 1.13 -32.97 37.77
C TYR A 531 0.44 -33.75 38.89
N GLU A 532 1.20 -34.20 39.87
CA GLU A 532 0.66 -34.79 41.09
C GLU A 532 -0.07 -33.73 41.93
N ASP A 533 -1.20 -34.05 42.54
CA ASP A 533 -2.03 -33.15 43.37
C ASP A 533 -1.34 -32.83 44.71
N LYS A 534 -0.11 -32.31 44.64
CA LYS A 534 0.67 -31.88 45.81
C LYS A 534 1.75 -30.88 45.40
N LEU A 535 2.22 -30.13 46.36
CA LEU A 535 3.40 -29.27 46.18
C LEU A 535 4.63 -30.13 45.95
N THR A 536 5.28 -29.94 44.83
CA THR A 536 6.53 -30.64 44.47
C THR A 536 7.61 -29.65 44.11
N SER A 537 8.84 -29.94 44.53
CA SER A 537 10.05 -29.22 44.13
C SER A 537 11.06 -30.22 43.61
N LYS A 538 11.49 -30.04 42.36
CA LYS A 538 12.45 -30.95 41.74
C LYS A 538 13.60 -30.17 41.12
N PHE A 539 14.79 -30.72 41.29
CA PHE A 539 15.99 -30.22 40.66
C PHE A 539 16.37 -31.17 39.52
N TYR A 540 16.62 -30.60 38.38
CA TYR A 540 17.09 -31.30 37.21
C TYR A 540 18.42 -30.72 36.78
N SER A 541 19.31 -31.55 36.27
CA SER A 541 20.54 -31.11 35.64
C SER A 541 20.80 -31.91 34.38
N SER A 542 21.43 -31.31 33.41
CA SER A 542 21.94 -31.98 32.25
C SER A 542 23.25 -31.38 31.75
N LEU A 543 24.12 -32.28 31.32
CA LEU A 543 25.34 -31.98 30.59
C LEU A 543 25.15 -32.49 29.17
N ILE A 544 25.34 -31.65 28.18
CA ILE A 544 25.27 -32.03 26.78
C ILE A 544 26.59 -31.64 26.11
N LEU A 545 27.23 -32.60 25.48
CA LEU A 545 28.38 -32.40 24.61
C LEU A 545 27.97 -32.64 23.19
N ASN A 546 28.03 -31.60 22.35
CA ASN A 546 27.81 -31.71 20.93
C ASN A 546 29.15 -31.65 20.19
N SER A 547 29.37 -32.59 19.30
CA SER A 547 30.56 -32.69 18.45
C SER A 547 30.11 -32.78 16.99
N SER A 548 30.81 -32.11 16.13
CA SER A 548 30.60 -32.20 14.68
C SER A 548 31.92 -32.08 13.92
N LEU A 549 32.01 -32.74 12.79
CA LEU A 549 33.21 -32.73 11.95
C LEU A 549 32.82 -32.27 10.54
N PRO A 550 32.86 -30.99 10.23
CA PRO A 550 32.55 -30.46 8.89
C PRO A 550 33.65 -30.83 7.89
N LEU A 551 33.37 -31.77 7.00
CA LEU A 551 34.25 -32.20 5.92
C LEU A 551 33.82 -31.53 4.62
N LYS A 552 34.68 -30.67 4.05
CA LYS A 552 34.38 -29.92 2.85
C LYS A 552 35.16 -30.43 1.64
N LYS A 553 34.46 -30.51 0.51
CA LYS A 553 35.06 -30.77 -0.82
C LYS A 553 34.62 -29.72 -1.80
N ASN A 554 35.60 -29.03 -2.36
CA ASN A 554 35.38 -28.00 -3.36
C ASN A 554 35.74 -28.56 -4.74
N THR A 555 34.82 -28.45 -5.68
CA THR A 555 35.03 -28.68 -7.11
C THR A 555 34.89 -27.37 -7.90
N THR A 556 35.13 -27.41 -9.20
CA THR A 556 34.97 -26.22 -10.07
C THR A 556 33.55 -25.66 -10.06
N LYS A 557 32.53 -26.50 -9.94
CA LYS A 557 31.10 -26.12 -10.03
C LYS A 557 30.37 -26.14 -8.71
N TYR A 558 30.79 -26.99 -7.76
CA TYR A 558 30.05 -27.27 -6.54
C TYR A 558 30.95 -27.24 -5.31
N GLU A 559 30.34 -26.95 -4.19
CA GLU A 559 30.88 -27.16 -2.84
C GLU A 559 29.99 -28.18 -2.12
N SER A 560 30.59 -29.26 -1.66
CA SER A 560 29.88 -30.24 -0.85
C SER A 560 30.44 -30.27 0.57
N GLU A 561 29.57 -30.43 1.50
CA GLU A 561 29.90 -30.52 2.94
C GLU A 561 29.21 -31.73 3.55
N PHE A 562 29.97 -32.58 4.19
CA PHE A 562 29.49 -33.73 4.95
C PHE A 562 29.81 -33.51 6.41
N ILE A 563 28.78 -33.51 7.28
CA ILE A 563 28.91 -33.17 8.70
C ILE A 563 28.39 -34.31 9.56
N PRO A 564 29.21 -35.28 9.95
CA PRO A 564 28.86 -36.17 11.05
C PRO A 564 28.64 -35.38 12.33
N LYS A 565 27.59 -35.73 13.07
CA LYS A 565 27.18 -35.08 14.32
C LYS A 565 26.99 -36.12 15.41
N LEU A 566 27.52 -35.84 16.59
CA LEU A 566 27.36 -36.63 17.80
C LEU A 566 26.92 -35.72 18.93
N SER A 567 25.92 -36.10 19.69
CA SER A 567 25.53 -35.45 20.93
C SER A 567 25.44 -36.44 22.06
N LEU A 568 26.21 -36.22 23.09
CA LEU A 568 26.16 -36.98 24.33
C LEU A 568 25.34 -36.18 25.34
N ARG A 569 24.33 -36.82 25.92
CA ARG A 569 23.49 -36.22 26.98
C ARG A 569 23.63 -37.08 28.25
N LEU A 570 23.89 -36.39 29.35
CA LEU A 570 23.90 -36.95 30.71
C LEU A 570 22.90 -36.13 31.54
N SER A 571 21.85 -36.76 32.02
CA SER A 571 20.83 -36.16 32.87
C SER A 571 20.49 -37.14 34.01
N PRO A 572 21.05 -36.98 35.20
CA PRO A 572 20.92 -37.94 36.29
C PRO A 572 19.51 -37.97 36.90
N THR A 573 18.74 -36.92 36.69
CA THR A 573 17.39 -36.81 37.26
C THR A 573 16.36 -37.45 36.35
N ARG A 574 15.53 -38.31 36.90
CA ARG A 574 14.45 -38.97 36.16
C ARG A 574 13.41 -37.99 35.66
N SER A 575 12.93 -38.14 34.42
CA SER A 575 11.89 -37.33 33.81
C SER A 575 10.58 -37.36 34.58
N GLN A 576 9.79 -36.31 34.46
CA GLN A 576 8.36 -36.37 34.75
C GLN A 576 7.67 -37.36 33.81
N ASN A 577 6.53 -37.91 34.20
CA ASN A 577 5.76 -38.79 33.32
C ASN A 577 5.20 -38.02 32.12
N LEU A 578 5.65 -38.39 30.94
CA LEU A 578 5.34 -37.76 29.66
C LEU A 578 4.81 -38.77 28.63
N ILE A 579 4.50 -39.99 29.06
CA ILE A 579 4.18 -41.12 28.19
C ILE A 579 3.04 -40.79 27.21
N ASP A 580 2.00 -40.10 27.67
CA ASP A 580 0.82 -39.74 26.89
C ASP A 580 0.94 -38.39 26.15
N LYS A 581 2.12 -37.76 26.20
CA LYS A 581 2.30 -36.47 25.53
C LYS A 581 2.52 -36.64 24.05
N LYS A 582 1.79 -35.85 23.27
CA LYS A 582 1.92 -35.76 21.80
C LYS A 582 3.22 -35.05 21.37
N ARG A 583 4.35 -35.45 21.98
CA ARG A 583 5.68 -34.91 21.68
C ARG A 583 6.42 -35.85 20.75
N ARG A 584 7.02 -35.32 19.69
CA ARG A 584 7.85 -36.08 18.76
C ARG A 584 9.19 -35.39 18.52
N ILE A 585 10.17 -36.17 18.11
CA ILE A 585 11.42 -35.64 17.57
C ILE A 585 11.34 -35.52 16.05
N ASN A 586 12.12 -34.60 15.53
CA ASN A 586 12.38 -34.38 14.11
C ASN A 586 13.84 -33.92 13.95
N ILE A 587 14.28 -33.72 12.73
CA ILE A 587 15.67 -33.33 12.46
C ILE A 587 16.04 -31.97 13.05
N THR A 588 15.09 -31.06 13.19
CA THR A 588 15.35 -29.69 13.69
C THR A 588 15.52 -29.65 15.21
N ASN A 589 14.93 -30.61 15.96
CA ASN A 589 14.97 -30.60 17.41
C ASN A 589 15.82 -31.71 18.02
N VAL A 590 16.17 -32.78 17.29
CA VAL A 590 16.81 -33.97 17.79
C VAL A 590 18.14 -33.70 18.50
N PHE A 591 18.91 -32.71 18.11
CA PHE A 591 20.16 -32.26 18.73
C PHE A 591 19.98 -31.11 19.72
N SER A 592 18.75 -30.56 19.90
CA SER A 592 18.52 -29.44 20.78
C SER A 592 18.60 -29.85 22.27
N ASN A 593 18.92 -28.88 23.12
CA ASN A 593 19.03 -29.09 24.58
C ASN A 593 17.70 -29.55 25.17
N ASN A 594 16.59 -29.06 24.66
CA ASN A 594 15.23 -29.37 25.06
C ASN A 594 14.43 -29.93 23.89
N ARG A 595 14.87 -31.05 23.33
CA ARG A 595 14.29 -31.67 22.12
C ARG A 595 12.81 -32.06 22.25
N LEU A 596 12.31 -32.25 23.45
CA LEU A 596 10.91 -32.53 23.73
C LEU A 596 10.10 -31.28 24.05
N GLY A 597 10.72 -30.11 24.08
CA GLY A 597 10.07 -28.85 24.43
C GLY A 597 9.47 -28.85 25.84
N LEU A 598 10.17 -29.49 26.80
CA LEU A 598 9.71 -29.58 28.18
C LEU A 598 9.99 -28.28 28.91
N ILE A 599 8.96 -27.76 29.52
CA ILE A 599 9.06 -26.51 30.31
C ILE A 599 9.39 -26.85 31.77
N GLN A 600 8.67 -27.82 32.36
CA GLN A 600 8.70 -28.12 33.80
C GLN A 600 9.58 -29.30 34.18
N SER A 601 10.23 -29.92 33.24
CA SER A 601 11.15 -31.02 33.51
C SER A 601 12.26 -31.06 32.47
N LEU A 602 13.17 -32.00 32.63
CA LEU A 602 14.16 -32.35 31.61
C LEU A 602 13.97 -33.81 31.19
N GLU A 603 14.44 -34.09 30.00
CA GLU A 603 14.64 -35.47 29.57
C GLU A 603 15.73 -36.12 30.44
N GLY A 604 15.38 -37.16 31.17
CA GLY A 604 16.27 -37.89 32.08
C GLY A 604 17.04 -38.98 31.35
N GLY A 605 18.02 -39.57 32.11
CA GLY A 605 18.85 -40.69 31.66
C GLY A 605 20.04 -40.27 30.80
N GLN A 606 20.66 -41.25 30.22
CA GLN A 606 21.82 -41.08 29.33
C GLN A 606 21.41 -41.40 27.90
N SER A 607 21.89 -40.59 26.96
CA SER A 607 21.64 -40.87 25.56
C SER A 607 22.75 -40.35 24.66
N ILE A 608 22.93 -41.04 23.55
CA ILE A 608 23.78 -40.64 22.43
C ILE A 608 22.89 -40.38 21.26
N THR A 609 23.01 -39.22 20.66
CA THR A 609 22.38 -38.89 19.39
C THR A 609 23.43 -38.91 18.31
N MET A 610 23.23 -39.75 17.32
CA MET A 610 24.09 -39.83 16.14
C MET A 610 23.32 -39.33 14.94
N GLY A 611 23.99 -38.59 14.08
CA GLY A 611 23.37 -38.08 12.83
C GLY A 611 24.40 -37.57 11.88
N THR A 612 23.92 -37.21 10.74
CA THR A 612 24.76 -36.62 9.70
C THR A 612 23.95 -35.62 8.89
N GLU A 613 24.65 -34.69 8.29
CA GLU A 613 24.12 -33.71 7.36
C GLU A 613 25.03 -33.70 6.14
N TYR A 614 24.44 -33.72 4.96
CA TYR A 614 25.13 -33.57 3.70
C TYR A 614 24.54 -32.37 2.95
N ASN A 615 25.38 -31.41 2.58
CA ASN A 615 25.02 -30.21 1.84
C ASN A 615 25.74 -30.17 0.48
N LEU A 616 25.03 -29.90 -0.58
CA LEU A 616 25.58 -29.64 -1.90
C LEU A 616 25.14 -28.27 -2.38
N ASN A 617 26.10 -27.36 -2.58
CA ASN A 617 25.86 -25.97 -2.99
C ASN A 617 26.55 -25.70 -4.32
N LYS A 618 25.99 -24.76 -5.09
CA LYS A 618 26.70 -24.13 -6.22
C LYS A 618 27.75 -23.16 -5.68
N LYS A 619 28.75 -22.82 -6.52
CA LYS A 619 29.77 -21.83 -6.13
C LYS A 619 29.22 -20.44 -5.81
N ASN A 620 28.04 -20.10 -6.32
CA ASN A 620 27.34 -18.86 -5.98
C ASN A 620 26.57 -18.91 -4.62
N GLY A 621 26.75 -19.98 -3.85
CA GLY A 621 26.10 -20.18 -2.55
C GLY A 621 24.68 -20.75 -2.62
N SER A 622 24.10 -20.98 -3.80
CA SER A 622 22.77 -21.57 -3.92
C SER A 622 22.78 -23.03 -3.50
N LYS A 623 21.92 -23.39 -2.54
CA LYS A 623 21.75 -24.78 -2.07
C LYS A 623 21.02 -25.61 -3.13
N ILE A 624 21.56 -26.78 -3.47
CA ILE A 624 20.98 -27.71 -4.44
C ILE A 624 20.35 -28.91 -3.73
N PHE A 625 21.07 -29.46 -2.77
CA PHE A 625 20.67 -30.66 -2.06
C PHE A 625 21.12 -30.58 -0.62
N ASN A 626 20.21 -30.89 0.28
CA ASN A 626 20.51 -31.13 1.68
C ASN A 626 19.83 -32.43 2.09
N MET A 627 20.57 -33.28 2.83
CA MET A 627 20.04 -34.47 3.42
C MET A 627 20.56 -34.58 4.85
N SER A 628 19.66 -34.76 5.77
CA SER A 628 19.99 -34.90 7.18
C SER A 628 19.22 -36.08 7.79
N PHE A 629 19.85 -36.84 8.64
CA PHE A 629 19.17 -37.84 9.47
C PHE A 629 19.83 -38.00 10.80
N ALA A 630 19.05 -38.44 11.79
CA ALA A 630 19.55 -38.68 13.13
C ALA A 630 18.70 -39.71 13.88
N GLN A 631 19.33 -40.38 14.86
CA GLN A 631 18.70 -41.31 15.77
C GLN A 631 19.29 -41.17 17.18
N ILE A 632 18.47 -41.43 18.19
CA ILE A 632 18.84 -41.40 19.59
C ILE A 632 18.98 -42.82 20.09
N TYR A 633 20.07 -43.10 20.82
CA TYR A 633 20.33 -44.37 21.53
C TYR A 633 20.41 -44.09 23.02
N ARG A 634 19.83 -45.00 23.84
CA ARG A 634 19.84 -44.99 25.30
C ARG A 634 20.41 -46.27 25.86
N ASP A 635 20.94 -46.19 27.06
CA ASP A 635 21.42 -47.34 27.82
C ASP A 635 20.25 -48.23 28.29
N ILE A 636 19.14 -47.59 28.69
CA ILE A 636 17.94 -48.27 29.19
C ILE A 636 16.67 -47.74 28.53
N ASN A 637 15.58 -48.48 28.63
CA ASN A 637 14.25 -47.98 28.34
C ASN A 637 13.85 -46.93 29.40
N GLU A 638 13.24 -45.81 28.95
CA GLU A 638 12.76 -44.76 29.85
C GLU A 638 11.23 -44.65 29.73
N ASP A 639 10.53 -45.39 30.55
CA ASP A 639 9.07 -45.60 30.56
C ASP A 639 8.25 -44.29 30.75
N ARG A 640 8.88 -43.19 31.19
CA ARG A 640 8.26 -41.91 31.42
C ARG A 640 8.34 -40.96 30.19
N LEU A 641 9.08 -41.31 29.17
CA LEU A 641 9.20 -40.54 27.97
C LEU A 641 8.06 -40.83 26.96
N PRO A 642 7.79 -39.95 26.02
CA PRO A 642 6.74 -40.15 25.03
C PRO A 642 6.93 -41.44 24.21
N VAL A 643 5.85 -42.18 24.02
CA VAL A 643 5.81 -43.34 23.11
C VAL A 643 6.02 -42.88 21.66
N LYS A 644 5.57 -41.69 21.35
CA LYS A 644 5.79 -41.07 20.03
C LYS A 644 7.27 -40.97 19.71
N SER A 645 7.63 -41.31 18.48
CA SER A 645 9.02 -41.38 18.03
C SER A 645 9.88 -42.36 18.83
N LYS A 646 9.26 -43.32 19.51
CA LYS A 646 9.97 -44.38 20.30
C LYS A 646 10.96 -43.82 21.33
N MET A 647 10.64 -42.63 21.89
CA MET A 647 11.52 -41.98 22.88
C MET A 647 11.64 -42.75 24.19
N ASN A 648 10.66 -43.56 24.49
CA ASN A 648 10.61 -44.43 25.69
C ASN A 648 11.44 -45.73 25.56
N THR A 649 11.99 -46.02 24.38
CA THR A 649 12.77 -47.23 24.10
C THR A 649 14.28 -46.94 23.99
N LYS A 650 15.12 -48.02 23.93
CA LYS A 650 16.59 -47.88 23.78
C LYS A 650 17.01 -47.19 22.50
N SER A 651 16.22 -47.24 21.43
CA SER A 651 16.47 -46.53 20.19
C SER A 651 15.22 -45.82 19.74
N SER A 652 15.35 -44.53 19.41
CA SER A 652 14.25 -43.75 18.87
C SER A 652 13.97 -44.11 17.40
N ASP A 653 12.90 -43.58 16.86
CA ASP A 653 12.73 -43.50 15.41
C ASP A 653 13.93 -42.79 14.75
N VAL A 654 14.24 -43.18 13.52
CA VAL A 654 15.17 -42.43 12.66
C VAL A 654 14.43 -41.27 12.04
N VAL A 655 14.83 -40.06 12.36
CA VAL A 655 14.25 -38.83 11.81
C VAL A 655 15.15 -38.23 10.76
N GLY A 656 14.59 -37.68 9.71
CA GLY A 656 15.37 -37.09 8.65
C GLY A 656 14.62 -36.11 7.82
N GLU A 657 15.39 -35.38 6.99
CA GLU A 657 14.94 -34.39 6.05
C GLU A 657 15.76 -34.50 4.78
N ILE A 658 15.11 -34.37 3.65
CA ILE A 658 15.73 -34.24 2.32
C ILE A 658 15.16 -32.99 1.65
N LYS A 659 16.06 -32.07 1.24
CA LYS A 659 15.73 -30.89 0.43
C LYS A 659 16.46 -30.96 -0.89
N PHE A 660 15.75 -30.78 -1.98
CA PHE A 660 16.29 -30.81 -3.32
C PHE A 660 15.78 -29.66 -4.16
N THR A 661 16.68 -28.74 -4.50
CA THR A 661 16.40 -27.53 -5.31
C THR A 661 17.44 -27.40 -6.41
N PRO A 662 17.39 -28.24 -7.46
CA PRO A 662 18.42 -28.25 -8.51
C PRO A 662 18.46 -26.96 -9.33
N ASN A 663 17.31 -26.29 -9.43
CA ASN A 663 17.12 -25.03 -10.18
C ASN A 663 15.91 -24.28 -9.62
N ASN A 664 15.57 -23.15 -10.24
CA ASN A 664 14.42 -22.33 -9.84
C ASN A 664 13.05 -22.95 -10.23
N HIS A 665 13.04 -24.09 -10.93
CA HIS A 665 11.82 -24.72 -11.42
C HIS A 665 11.31 -25.84 -10.54
N LEU A 666 12.16 -26.39 -9.69
CA LEU A 666 11.81 -27.51 -8.82
C LEU A 666 12.35 -27.28 -7.42
N ASN A 667 11.47 -27.33 -6.44
CA ASN A 667 11.79 -27.47 -5.02
C ASN A 667 11.07 -28.70 -4.48
N PHE A 668 11.78 -29.54 -3.76
CA PHE A 668 11.26 -30.73 -3.10
C PHE A 668 11.81 -30.80 -1.69
N ASP A 669 10.91 -30.87 -0.72
CA ASP A 669 11.21 -31.03 0.71
C ASP A 669 10.51 -32.30 1.22
N TYR A 670 11.22 -33.15 1.90
CA TYR A 670 10.70 -34.37 2.48
C TYR A 670 11.20 -34.58 3.90
N ASP A 671 10.28 -34.52 4.86
CA ASP A 671 10.51 -34.81 6.27
C ASP A 671 9.95 -36.18 6.62
N PHE A 672 10.74 -37.03 7.30
CA PHE A 672 10.31 -38.37 7.64
C PHE A 672 10.68 -38.78 9.05
N SER A 673 9.92 -39.77 9.58
CA SER A 673 10.26 -40.53 10.77
C SER A 673 10.03 -42.00 10.45
N LEU A 674 11.11 -42.79 10.47
CA LEU A 674 11.07 -44.24 10.29
C LEU A 674 11.16 -44.92 11.65
N ASP A 675 10.38 -45.97 11.82
CA ASP A 675 10.48 -46.81 13.01
C ASP A 675 11.93 -47.24 13.25
N ASN A 676 12.30 -47.48 14.52
CA ASN A 676 13.65 -47.83 14.91
C ASN A 676 14.18 -49.09 14.23
N ASN A 677 13.32 -49.95 13.71
CA ASN A 677 13.66 -51.13 12.92
C ASN A 677 13.67 -50.88 11.41
N LEU A 678 13.43 -49.67 10.97
CA LEU A 678 13.37 -49.22 9.57
C LEU A 678 12.30 -49.93 8.71
N LYS A 679 11.29 -50.54 9.33
CA LYS A 679 10.26 -51.34 8.64
C LYS A 679 9.05 -50.54 8.26
N THR A 680 8.70 -49.52 9.03
CA THR A 680 7.49 -48.73 8.85
C THR A 680 7.83 -47.27 8.92
N SER A 681 7.11 -46.46 8.09
CA SER A 681 7.16 -44.99 8.19
C SER A 681 6.07 -44.54 9.15
N ASN A 682 6.46 -43.84 10.21
CA ASN A 682 5.57 -43.27 11.20
C ASN A 682 5.13 -41.85 10.82
N TYR A 683 5.96 -41.15 10.05
CA TYR A 683 5.68 -39.80 9.60
C TYR A 683 6.28 -39.56 8.23
N ASN A 684 5.46 -39.01 7.34
CA ASN A 684 5.85 -38.55 6.00
C ASN A 684 5.25 -37.19 5.75
N MET A 685 6.08 -36.22 5.42
CA MET A 685 5.64 -34.92 4.94
C MET A 685 6.46 -34.59 3.71
N ALA A 686 5.82 -34.62 2.56
CA ALA A 686 6.44 -34.26 1.31
C ALA A 686 5.81 -32.96 0.78
N LYS A 687 6.65 -32.00 0.43
CA LYS A 687 6.26 -30.78 -0.27
C LYS A 687 7.03 -30.70 -1.56
N SER A 688 6.34 -30.40 -2.64
CA SER A 688 6.97 -30.14 -3.93
C SER A 688 6.38 -28.90 -4.59
N THR A 689 7.25 -28.03 -5.07
CA THR A 689 6.85 -26.88 -5.87
C THR A 689 7.51 -26.99 -7.24
N ILE A 690 6.71 -26.94 -8.27
CA ILE A 690 7.12 -27.02 -9.68
C ILE A 690 6.72 -25.71 -10.34
N SER A 691 7.69 -25.04 -10.98
CA SER A 691 7.49 -23.81 -11.72
C SER A 691 7.92 -23.98 -13.16
N ILE A 692 6.98 -24.00 -14.09
CA ILE A 692 7.25 -24.15 -15.53
C ILE A 692 6.63 -22.99 -16.26
N ASN A 693 7.44 -22.07 -16.75
CA ASN A 693 6.99 -20.85 -17.40
C ASN A 693 5.91 -20.12 -16.56
N ASN A 694 4.69 -20.12 -17.05
CA ASN A 694 3.55 -19.43 -16.42
C ASN A 694 2.77 -20.30 -15.43
N PHE A 695 3.15 -21.57 -15.27
CA PHE A 695 2.49 -22.52 -14.38
C PHE A 695 3.35 -22.78 -13.15
N ILE A 696 2.74 -22.57 -11.98
CA ILE A 696 3.35 -22.91 -10.69
C ILE A 696 2.36 -23.81 -9.95
N THR A 697 2.83 -24.96 -9.50
CA THR A 697 2.03 -25.88 -8.68
C THR A 697 2.81 -26.36 -7.49
N SER A 698 2.14 -26.39 -6.34
CA SER A 698 2.69 -26.91 -5.09
C SER A 698 1.80 -28.06 -4.59
N PHE A 699 2.42 -29.17 -4.28
CA PHE A 699 1.78 -30.31 -3.64
C PHE A 699 2.32 -30.44 -2.22
N GLU A 700 1.44 -30.72 -1.28
CA GLU A 700 1.80 -31.09 0.09
C GLU A 700 1.09 -32.39 0.44
N PHE A 701 1.85 -33.33 0.90
CA PHE A 701 1.39 -34.64 1.38
C PHE A 701 1.80 -34.80 2.84
N LEU A 702 0.87 -35.09 3.71
CA LEU A 702 1.12 -35.45 5.11
C LEU A 702 0.51 -36.79 5.40
N GLU A 703 1.27 -37.65 6.10
CA GLU A 703 0.79 -38.91 6.65
C GLU A 703 1.42 -39.16 8.01
N GLU A 704 0.58 -39.35 9.00
CA GLU A 704 0.94 -39.77 10.36
C GLU A 704 0.39 -41.15 10.63
N ASN A 705 1.25 -42.01 11.14
CA ASN A 705 0.92 -43.41 11.46
C ASN A 705 1.33 -43.73 12.87
N ASN A 706 0.77 -44.81 13.41
CA ASN A 706 1.07 -45.37 14.73
C ASN A 706 0.94 -44.32 15.85
N GLU A 707 1.86 -44.32 16.78
CA GLU A 707 1.86 -43.47 17.97
C GLU A 707 2.09 -41.98 17.61
N ILE A 708 2.60 -41.65 16.41
CA ILE A 708 2.85 -40.28 16.00
C ILE A 708 1.54 -39.50 15.80
N GLY A 709 0.56 -40.10 15.18
CA GLY A 709 -0.72 -39.45 14.91
C GLY A 709 -1.57 -40.21 13.93
N THR A 710 -2.66 -39.57 13.55
CA THR A 710 -3.64 -40.15 12.64
C THR A 710 -3.99 -39.27 11.48
N GLU A 711 -3.28 -38.17 11.29
CA GLU A 711 -3.60 -37.28 10.20
C GLU A 711 -3.05 -37.79 8.86
N SER A 712 -3.81 -37.64 7.81
CA SER A 712 -3.35 -37.91 6.44
C SER A 712 -4.12 -37.04 5.47
N TYR A 713 -3.40 -36.21 4.76
CA TYR A 713 -4.00 -35.36 3.72
C TYR A 713 -3.08 -35.16 2.52
N ILE A 714 -3.68 -34.76 1.44
CA ILE A 714 -3.00 -34.22 0.26
C ILE A 714 -3.62 -32.86 -0.07
N SER A 715 -2.78 -31.88 -0.31
CA SER A 715 -3.22 -30.57 -0.78
C SER A 715 -2.49 -30.17 -2.06
N ASN A 716 -3.19 -29.43 -2.89
CA ASN A 716 -2.64 -28.83 -4.09
C ASN A 716 -2.92 -27.32 -4.10
N ASN A 717 -1.93 -26.56 -4.51
CA ASN A 717 -2.06 -25.13 -4.77
C ASN A 717 -1.40 -24.84 -6.12
N SER A 718 -2.22 -24.57 -7.12
CA SER A 718 -1.79 -24.34 -8.50
C SER A 718 -2.14 -22.94 -8.96
N SER A 719 -1.25 -22.32 -9.71
CA SER A 719 -1.49 -21.05 -10.36
C SER A 719 -1.03 -21.10 -11.81
N TYR A 720 -1.84 -20.57 -12.70
CA TYR A 720 -1.51 -20.44 -14.11
C TYR A 720 -1.73 -19.01 -14.60
N LYS A 721 -0.70 -18.40 -15.16
CA LYS A 721 -0.77 -17.10 -15.80
C LYS A 721 -0.98 -17.30 -17.30
N PHE A 722 -2.17 -16.99 -17.82
CA PHE A 722 -2.45 -17.02 -19.25
C PHE A 722 -1.63 -15.98 -20.00
N ASN A 723 -1.48 -14.79 -19.38
CA ASN A 723 -0.69 -13.68 -19.83
C ASN A 723 -0.38 -12.75 -18.63
N ASN A 724 0.16 -11.58 -18.88
CA ASN A 724 0.49 -10.62 -17.82
C ASN A 724 -0.71 -10.13 -17.02
N SER A 725 -1.91 -10.22 -17.59
CA SER A 725 -3.14 -9.71 -16.98
C SER A 725 -4.06 -10.78 -16.41
N ASN A 726 -3.94 -12.04 -16.85
CA ASN A 726 -4.91 -13.08 -16.51
C ASN A 726 -4.25 -14.23 -15.77
N LYS A 727 -4.79 -14.55 -14.60
CA LYS A 727 -4.29 -15.60 -13.72
C LYS A 727 -5.44 -16.45 -13.19
N LEU A 728 -5.22 -17.76 -13.18
CA LEU A 728 -6.09 -18.74 -12.53
C LEU A 728 -5.36 -19.34 -11.34
N LEU A 729 -6.03 -19.45 -10.20
CA LEU A 729 -5.55 -20.09 -8.99
C LEU A 729 -6.52 -21.20 -8.62
N TYR A 730 -5.97 -22.33 -8.27
CA TYR A 730 -6.72 -23.49 -7.78
C TYR A 730 -6.08 -24.00 -6.50
N ARG A 731 -6.89 -24.24 -5.48
CA ARG A 731 -6.47 -24.81 -4.20
C ARG A 731 -7.44 -25.90 -3.80
N GLU A 732 -6.89 -27.02 -3.32
CA GLU A 732 -7.71 -28.07 -2.74
C GLU A 732 -6.96 -28.75 -1.59
N ARG A 733 -7.72 -29.38 -0.69
CA ARG A 733 -7.22 -30.26 0.32
C ARG A 733 -8.18 -31.43 0.51
N THR A 734 -7.64 -32.64 0.50
CA THR A 734 -8.38 -33.89 0.67
C THR A 734 -7.81 -34.65 1.85
N ASN A 735 -8.65 -34.96 2.82
CA ASN A 735 -8.33 -35.88 3.90
C ASN A 735 -8.35 -37.31 3.33
N ARG A 736 -7.20 -37.99 3.38
CA ARG A 736 -7.04 -39.32 2.78
C ARG A 736 -7.65 -40.44 3.63
N LYS A 737 -7.78 -40.26 4.97
CA LYS A 737 -8.36 -41.29 5.84
C LYS A 737 -9.87 -41.36 5.71
N THR A 738 -10.52 -40.24 5.60
CA THR A 738 -11.98 -40.16 5.43
C THR A 738 -12.39 -40.15 3.97
N ASN A 739 -11.43 -40.04 3.06
CA ASN A 739 -11.62 -39.79 1.62
C ASN A 739 -12.54 -38.60 1.34
N LEU A 740 -12.48 -37.59 2.21
CA LEU A 740 -13.30 -36.38 2.16
C LEU A 740 -12.47 -35.22 1.63
N LYS A 741 -12.99 -34.52 0.63
CA LYS A 741 -12.50 -33.20 0.26
C LYS A 741 -12.84 -32.22 1.38
N GLU A 742 -11.87 -31.56 1.96
CA GLU A 742 -12.10 -30.56 3.01
C GLU A 742 -12.53 -29.24 2.41
N PHE A 743 -11.87 -28.82 1.35
CA PHE A 743 -12.25 -27.65 0.56
C PHE A 743 -11.64 -27.69 -0.84
N TYR A 744 -12.22 -26.89 -1.72
CA TYR A 744 -11.54 -26.39 -2.92
C TYR A 744 -11.95 -24.96 -3.22
N ASN A 745 -11.01 -24.21 -3.77
CA ASN A 745 -11.11 -22.81 -4.08
C ASN A 745 -10.57 -22.57 -5.48
N LEU A 746 -11.32 -21.88 -6.33
CA LEU A 746 -10.94 -21.50 -7.68
C LEU A 746 -11.06 -19.99 -7.82
N VAL A 747 -9.97 -19.31 -8.16
CA VAL A 747 -9.93 -17.87 -8.34
C VAL A 747 -9.46 -17.55 -9.75
N TYR A 748 -10.29 -16.88 -10.51
CA TYR A 748 -9.85 -16.21 -11.73
C TYR A 748 -9.64 -14.73 -11.44
N GLN A 749 -8.44 -14.24 -11.72
CA GLN A 749 -8.04 -12.85 -11.51
C GLN A 749 -7.61 -12.24 -12.84
N TYR A 750 -8.21 -11.10 -13.15
CA TYR A 750 -7.76 -10.19 -14.18
C TYR A 750 -7.08 -8.99 -13.51
N GLU A 751 -5.86 -8.64 -13.93
CA GLU A 751 -5.08 -7.55 -13.37
C GLU A 751 -4.33 -6.83 -14.48
N ASN A 752 -4.45 -5.51 -14.50
CA ASN A 752 -3.61 -4.64 -15.31
C ASN A 752 -3.16 -3.43 -14.50
N ASP A 753 -2.60 -2.41 -15.15
CA ASP A 753 -2.08 -1.21 -14.50
C ASP A 753 -3.13 -0.40 -13.71
N CYS A 754 -4.40 -0.52 -14.03
CA CYS A 754 -5.46 0.33 -13.50
C CYS A 754 -6.71 -0.41 -12.98
N LEU A 755 -6.80 -1.72 -13.18
CA LEU A 755 -7.96 -2.54 -12.81
C LEU A 755 -7.51 -3.90 -12.30
N VAL A 756 -8.06 -4.33 -11.15
CA VAL A 756 -7.98 -5.71 -10.68
C VAL A 756 -9.41 -6.21 -10.47
N ALA A 757 -9.78 -7.26 -11.17
CA ALA A 757 -11.06 -7.94 -11.02
C ALA A 757 -10.82 -9.42 -10.71
N ALA A 758 -11.55 -9.97 -9.74
CA ALA A 758 -11.46 -11.38 -9.43
C ALA A 758 -12.85 -11.99 -9.19
N ILE A 759 -13.00 -13.22 -9.67
CA ILE A 759 -14.12 -14.10 -9.36
C ILE A 759 -13.54 -15.27 -8.59
N GLU A 760 -14.04 -15.48 -7.40
CA GLU A 760 -13.62 -16.56 -6.51
C GLU A 760 -14.80 -17.48 -6.22
N TYR A 761 -14.64 -18.75 -6.56
CA TYR A 761 -15.55 -19.82 -6.19
C TYR A 761 -14.91 -20.64 -5.07
N ASN A 762 -15.61 -20.74 -3.93
CA ASN A 762 -15.15 -21.45 -2.76
C ASN A 762 -16.19 -22.51 -2.36
N LYS A 763 -15.73 -23.73 -2.15
CA LYS A 763 -16.55 -24.81 -1.59
C LYS A 763 -15.81 -25.41 -0.40
N ASP A 764 -16.49 -25.35 0.74
CA ASP A 764 -16.01 -25.88 2.00
C ASP A 764 -16.95 -27.00 2.47
N PHE A 765 -16.38 -28.14 2.80
CA PHE A 765 -17.12 -29.30 3.29
C PHE A 765 -17.11 -29.43 4.81
N TYR A 766 -16.53 -28.47 5.48
CA TYR A 766 -16.48 -28.44 6.95
C TYR A 766 -17.89 -28.29 7.52
N SER A 767 -18.18 -29.09 8.53
CA SER A 767 -19.42 -28.96 9.33
C SER A 767 -19.09 -29.00 10.82
N ASP A 768 -19.65 -28.08 11.58
CA ASP A 768 -19.52 -28.00 13.03
C ASP A 768 -20.76 -27.31 13.61
N ARG A 769 -21.58 -28.06 14.34
CA ARG A 769 -22.85 -27.54 14.94
C ARG A 769 -23.78 -26.89 13.91
N GLU A 770 -23.90 -25.56 13.93
CA GLU A 770 -24.70 -24.76 12.99
C GLU A 770 -24.02 -24.58 11.63
N LEU A 771 -22.68 -24.76 11.58
CA LEU A 771 -21.94 -24.61 10.34
C LEU A 771 -22.20 -25.81 9.43
N LYS A 772 -22.69 -25.54 8.25
CA LYS A 772 -22.93 -26.53 7.18
C LYS A 772 -21.92 -26.34 6.08
N PRO A 773 -21.68 -27.36 5.26
CA PRO A 773 -20.89 -27.20 4.04
C PRO A 773 -21.39 -26.03 3.20
N THR A 774 -20.50 -25.17 2.76
CA THR A 774 -20.82 -23.96 2.01
C THR A 774 -20.29 -23.99 0.61
N GLU A 775 -21.05 -23.41 -0.32
CA GLU A 775 -20.65 -23.16 -1.67
C GLU A 775 -20.90 -21.69 -1.96
N GLU A 776 -19.86 -20.97 -2.38
CA GLU A 776 -19.87 -19.51 -2.38
C GLU A 776 -19.19 -18.95 -3.62
N LEU A 777 -19.76 -17.88 -4.13
CA LEU A 777 -19.21 -17.10 -5.20
C LEU A 777 -18.96 -15.66 -4.72
N PHE A 778 -17.73 -15.23 -4.80
CA PHE A 778 -17.32 -13.87 -4.51
C PHE A 778 -16.93 -13.16 -5.80
N PHE A 779 -17.30 -11.90 -5.88
CA PHE A 779 -16.84 -11.00 -6.91
C PHE A 779 -16.14 -9.81 -6.24
N SER A 780 -14.93 -9.49 -6.68
CA SER A 780 -14.17 -8.33 -6.25
C SER A 780 -13.71 -7.51 -7.43
N LEU A 781 -13.80 -6.18 -7.29
CA LEU A 781 -13.36 -5.22 -8.28
C LEU A 781 -12.55 -4.13 -7.56
N THR A 782 -11.34 -3.88 -8.00
CA THR A 782 -10.47 -2.82 -7.50
C THR A 782 -10.08 -1.92 -8.66
N ILE A 783 -10.36 -0.64 -8.54
CA ILE A 783 -10.04 0.39 -9.52
C ILE A 783 -8.89 1.24 -8.97
N VAL A 784 -7.75 1.19 -9.63
CA VAL A 784 -6.58 1.99 -9.27
C VAL A 784 -6.66 3.34 -9.99
N PRO A 785 -6.58 4.50 -9.32
CA PRO A 785 -6.12 4.74 -7.94
C PRO A 785 -7.24 4.95 -6.92
N PHE A 786 -8.52 4.82 -7.30
CA PHE A 786 -9.62 5.27 -6.45
C PHE A 786 -9.77 4.51 -5.15
N VAL A 787 -9.42 3.22 -5.12
CA VAL A 787 -9.59 2.41 -3.91
C VAL A 787 -8.58 1.26 -3.88
N ASN A 788 -7.72 1.24 -2.87
CA ASN A 788 -7.08 0.04 -2.36
C ASN A 788 -8.04 -0.61 -1.34
N VAL A 789 -9.16 -1.12 -1.79
CA VAL A 789 -9.95 -2.02 -0.94
C VAL A 789 -9.31 -3.38 -1.03
N GLY A 790 -8.97 -3.92 0.13
CA GLY A 790 -8.35 -5.22 0.23
C GLY A 790 -9.10 -6.24 -0.62
N SER A 791 -8.57 -6.49 -1.81
CA SER A 791 -8.79 -7.78 -2.44
C SER A 791 -8.39 -8.83 -1.41
N PRO A 792 -9.01 -10.00 -1.36
CA PRO A 792 -8.46 -11.11 -0.62
C PRO A 792 -6.99 -11.19 -1.03
N LYS A 793 -6.09 -10.82 -0.08
CA LYS A 793 -4.66 -10.89 -0.35
C LYS A 793 -4.38 -12.36 -0.61
N ILE A 794 -4.29 -12.71 -1.86
CA ILE A 794 -3.68 -13.98 -2.23
C ILE A 794 -2.22 -13.80 -1.81
N SER A 795 -1.92 -14.24 -0.59
CA SER A 795 -0.55 -14.26 -0.09
C SER A 795 0.30 -14.99 -1.12
N LYS A 796 1.40 -14.39 -1.49
CA LYS A 796 2.41 -14.97 -2.38
C LYS A 796 2.89 -16.31 -1.84
#